data_c3414325b8fa21827bde9f57aad851e9
#
_entry.id   c3414325b8fa21827bde9f57aad851e9
#
_cell.length_a   1.000
_cell.length_b   1.000
_cell.length_c   1.000
_cell.angle_alpha   90.00
_cell.angle_beta   90.00
_cell.angle_gamma   90.00
#
_symmetry.space_group_name_H-M   'P 1'
#
loop_
_entity.id
_entity.type
_entity.pdbx_description
1 polymer ?
#
loop_
_entity_poly.entity_id
_entity_poly.type
_entity_poly.pdbx_seq_one_letter_code
_entity_poly.pdbx_strand_id
1 'polypeptide(L)'
;MKTLARSILGATLATLAAWPLAGGAAEPLPAPSTIPAEAFFDFAKMSDPRISPNGDALAMLVRNKVGRRQLAIIDTADLTKANIAVSYDDADIVDVHWVNDTRLVFRIFHEDKSADHQDGGGLYAVDRDGGNLRNLIRPNWDREQQTGRLVTQRALDPDYDFVRTLSDGSDDIVIEHVTHSQVFGNESRYAVDVTGSIPSRMNTRSGLLRDLLDGKSPDHVHDWFVDDTGRVLGGIASEDGQSTLFLHTDGAWVGSTRFPTYEATADSFEFRAMGSDGHVYVTQKNGSTGAAALYRLDLATGKPEAQPVASIRGFDFHGNIVNDQAHHRVLGVHYEADADGTAWFDAAMTDLQRKIDARLPGLVNRIDAASCGCATRVMVTSHSDRQPALYFLYDRKDDTLIPVGISRPAISARQMADTDFVRIKARDGQDLPLYVTKPHGKGPWPTVVLVHGGPFLRGWNWEWDGESQFLAARGYLVIKPEYRGSTGYGEQLFKSGFKQWGLKMQDDIADATAWGAQQGLEDPHRTCIAGASYGGYATLMGLVRYGDLYQCGVAWAAVSDISMMQDIWWSDMDEEWRHFGMPVMVGDSVKDAEQLKATSPLQQAAHIKRPLLLAHGTDDHRVPVAQANALREALEANHATLTWILYTGEGHGWYQPETRASFYRSMEKFLDANIGPGANLSQH
;
A
#
# COMPACT_ATOMS: atom_id res chain seq x y z
N MET A 1 -14.66 -31.19 14.54
CA MET A 1 -14.26 -29.84 14.13
C MET A 1 -14.30 -28.80 15.25
N LYS A 2 -15.31 -28.72 16.13
CA LYS A 2 -15.42 -27.72 17.23
C LYS A 2 -14.32 -27.82 18.33
N THR A 3 -13.71 -28.97 18.54
CA THR A 3 -12.72 -29.18 19.62
C THR A 3 -11.27 -28.85 19.19
N LEU A 4 -10.97 -28.83 17.89
CA LEU A 4 -9.63 -28.53 17.37
C LEU A 4 -9.36 -27.03 17.22
N ALA A 5 -10.39 -26.19 17.00
CA ALA A 5 -10.25 -24.74 16.90
C ALA A 5 -9.78 -24.13 18.25
N ARG A 6 -10.19 -24.72 19.38
CA ARG A 6 -9.76 -24.29 20.71
C ARG A 6 -8.27 -24.45 20.99
N SER A 7 -7.61 -25.42 20.34
CA SER A 7 -6.19 -25.72 20.58
C SER A 7 -5.24 -24.82 19.81
N ILE A 8 -5.65 -24.23 18.69
CA ILE A 8 -4.79 -23.41 17.84
C ILE A 8 -4.78 -21.95 18.31
N LEU A 9 -5.95 -21.39 18.67
CA LEU A 9 -6.02 -20.06 19.27
C LEU A 9 -5.42 -20.05 20.70
N GLY A 10 -5.63 -21.13 21.48
CA GLY A 10 -5.06 -21.28 22.81
C GLY A 10 -3.53 -21.35 22.84
N ALA A 11 -2.89 -21.92 21.82
CA ALA A 11 -1.43 -21.97 21.73
C ALA A 11 -0.82 -20.60 21.34
N THR A 12 -1.49 -19.82 20.51
CA THR A 12 -1.03 -18.47 20.12
C THR A 12 -1.25 -17.44 21.24
N LEU A 13 -2.32 -17.58 22.00
CA LEU A 13 -2.62 -16.74 23.18
C LEU A 13 -1.78 -17.14 24.42
N ALA A 14 -1.41 -18.41 24.58
CA ALA A 14 -0.59 -18.88 25.69
C ALA A 14 0.86 -18.38 25.66
N THR A 15 1.40 -18.06 24.50
CA THR A 15 2.73 -17.47 24.38
C THR A 15 2.79 -15.97 24.75
N LEU A 16 1.64 -15.29 24.82
CA LEU A 16 1.54 -13.89 25.25
C LEU A 16 1.56 -13.69 26.77
N ALA A 17 1.28 -14.74 27.56
CA ALA A 17 1.31 -14.68 29.02
C ALA A 17 2.72 -14.47 29.62
N ALA A 18 3.78 -14.49 28.79
CA ALA A 18 5.17 -14.29 29.20
C ALA A 18 5.77 -12.98 28.65
N TRP A 19 5.00 -11.89 28.58
CA TRP A 19 5.59 -10.58 28.34
C TRP A 19 6.33 -10.13 29.61
N PRO A 20 7.65 -9.91 29.57
CA PRO A 20 8.38 -9.47 30.76
C PRO A 20 8.12 -7.99 31.01
N LEU A 21 7.08 -7.67 31.76
CA LEU A 21 6.91 -6.38 32.44
C LEU A 21 7.77 -6.29 33.70
N ALA A 22 8.61 -7.30 34.00
CA ALA A 22 9.46 -7.32 35.18
C ALA A 22 10.92 -7.65 34.80
N GLY A 23 11.86 -6.83 35.29
CA GLY A 23 13.30 -6.89 35.06
C GLY A 23 13.99 -8.16 35.57
N GLY A 24 13.84 -9.26 34.85
CA GLY A 24 14.75 -10.40 34.89
C GLY A 24 15.81 -10.23 33.79
N ALA A 25 17.04 -10.63 34.03
CA ALA A 25 18.08 -10.67 33.02
C ALA A 25 17.61 -11.58 31.87
N ALA A 26 17.19 -10.97 30.76
CA ALA A 26 16.75 -11.72 29.58
C ALA A 26 17.96 -12.45 29.00
N GLU A 27 17.79 -13.72 28.60
CA GLU A 27 18.82 -14.44 27.84
C GLU A 27 19.26 -13.60 26.62
N PRO A 28 20.56 -13.63 26.27
CA PRO A 28 21.04 -12.92 25.09
C PRO A 28 20.34 -13.46 23.85
N LEU A 29 19.68 -12.57 23.10
CA LEU A 29 19.09 -12.93 21.82
C LEU A 29 20.19 -13.33 20.82
N PRO A 30 19.90 -14.25 19.89
CA PRO A 30 20.81 -14.55 18.77
C PRO A 30 21.18 -13.28 18.02
N ALA A 31 22.34 -13.27 17.36
CA ALA A 31 22.75 -12.15 16.53
C ALA A 31 21.71 -11.90 15.41
N PRO A 32 21.39 -10.65 15.04
CA PRO A 32 20.41 -10.36 13.97
C PRO A 32 20.72 -11.08 12.65
N SER A 33 21.99 -11.25 12.31
CA SER A 33 22.44 -11.96 11.10
C SER A 33 22.06 -13.45 11.06
N THR A 34 21.67 -14.06 12.19
CA THR A 34 21.23 -15.46 12.24
C THR A 34 19.74 -15.64 12.01
N ILE A 35 18.96 -14.55 11.93
CA ILE A 35 17.53 -14.63 11.64
C ILE A 35 17.38 -15.04 10.17
N PRO A 36 16.67 -16.15 9.87
CA PRO A 36 16.52 -16.62 8.49
C PRO A 36 15.70 -15.64 7.66
N ALA A 37 15.96 -15.58 6.35
CA ALA A 37 15.26 -14.69 5.41
C ALA A 37 13.73 -14.87 5.49
N GLU A 38 13.27 -16.11 5.65
CA GLU A 38 11.86 -16.46 5.79
C GLU A 38 11.15 -15.68 6.90
N ALA A 39 11.84 -15.40 8.01
CA ALA A 39 11.25 -14.64 9.13
C ALA A 39 10.89 -13.20 8.75
N PHE A 40 11.65 -12.60 7.81
CA PHE A 40 11.39 -11.25 7.31
C PHE A 40 10.32 -11.23 6.22
N PHE A 41 10.25 -12.28 5.39
CA PHE A 41 9.45 -12.29 4.16
C PHE A 41 8.24 -13.23 4.19
N ASP A 42 8.08 -14.07 5.22
CA ASP A 42 6.87 -14.85 5.44
C ASP A 42 5.65 -13.94 5.66
N PHE A 43 4.48 -14.47 5.42
CA PHE A 43 3.23 -13.73 5.65
C PHE A 43 2.97 -13.50 7.14
N ALA A 44 2.32 -12.37 7.46
CA ALA A 44 1.88 -12.09 8.82
C ALA A 44 0.95 -13.22 9.35
N LYS A 45 1.12 -13.60 10.62
CA LYS A 45 0.30 -14.65 11.23
C LYS A 45 -1.09 -14.16 11.63
N MET A 46 -1.20 -12.85 11.90
CA MET A 46 -2.45 -12.16 12.24
C MET A 46 -2.44 -10.77 11.57
N SER A 47 -3.61 -10.31 11.12
CA SER A 47 -3.79 -8.98 10.51
C SER A 47 -5.23 -8.48 10.62
N ASP A 48 -5.44 -7.23 10.22
CA ASP A 48 -6.73 -6.60 9.99
C ASP A 48 -7.76 -6.76 11.13
N PRO A 49 -7.41 -6.37 12.37
CA PRO A 49 -8.38 -6.39 13.45
C PRO A 49 -9.47 -5.35 13.21
N ARG A 50 -10.74 -5.76 13.31
CA ARG A 50 -11.93 -4.90 13.16
C ARG A 50 -12.88 -5.14 14.32
N ILE A 51 -13.04 -4.16 15.18
CA ILE A 51 -14.00 -4.24 16.28
C ILE A 51 -15.43 -4.02 15.77
N SER A 52 -16.41 -4.78 16.29
CA SER A 52 -17.83 -4.61 15.91
C SER A 52 -18.36 -3.23 16.30
N PRO A 53 -19.43 -2.72 15.66
CA PRO A 53 -20.01 -1.42 15.97
C PRO A 53 -20.34 -1.21 17.45
N ASN A 54 -20.83 -2.25 18.15
CA ASN A 54 -21.13 -2.19 19.58
C ASN A 54 -19.92 -2.53 20.49
N GLY A 55 -18.79 -2.94 19.92
CA GLY A 55 -17.57 -3.27 20.67
C GLY A 55 -17.53 -4.66 21.30
N ASP A 56 -18.54 -5.51 21.11
CA ASP A 56 -18.62 -6.84 21.76
C ASP A 56 -17.81 -7.93 21.06
N ALA A 57 -17.48 -7.75 19.80
CA ALA A 57 -16.75 -8.72 19.00
C ALA A 57 -15.59 -8.08 18.24
N LEU A 58 -14.53 -8.85 18.03
CA LEU A 58 -13.38 -8.51 17.22
C LEU A 58 -13.29 -9.50 16.07
N ALA A 59 -13.39 -9.03 14.84
CA ALA A 59 -13.04 -9.76 13.65
C ALA A 59 -11.53 -9.60 13.39
N MET A 60 -10.84 -10.71 13.07
CA MET A 60 -9.40 -10.72 12.84
C MET A 60 -9.05 -11.77 11.80
N LEU A 61 -8.15 -11.47 10.89
CA LEU A 61 -7.58 -12.43 9.97
C LEU A 61 -6.43 -13.18 10.64
N VAL A 62 -6.51 -14.50 10.64
CA VAL A 62 -5.48 -15.40 11.19
C VAL A 62 -5.15 -16.51 10.22
N ARG A 63 -3.91 -17.03 10.22
CA ARG A 63 -3.53 -18.13 9.33
C ARG A 63 -4.10 -19.46 9.80
N ASN A 64 -4.67 -20.23 8.86
CA ASN A 64 -5.07 -21.63 9.08
C ASN A 64 -3.85 -22.57 8.96
N LYS A 65 -4.08 -23.88 9.03
CA LYS A 65 -3.02 -24.90 9.02
C LYS A 65 -2.24 -24.97 7.70
N VAL A 66 -2.88 -24.58 6.59
CA VAL A 66 -2.25 -24.56 5.26
C VAL A 66 -1.69 -23.20 4.88
N GLY A 67 -1.71 -22.25 5.84
CA GLY A 67 -1.13 -20.92 5.65
C GLY A 67 -2.08 -19.85 5.07
N ARG A 68 -3.37 -20.19 4.80
CA ARG A 68 -4.35 -19.23 4.26
C ARG A 68 -4.98 -18.38 5.36
N ARG A 69 -5.32 -17.13 5.04
CA ARG A 69 -6.05 -16.24 5.95
C ARG A 69 -7.49 -16.68 6.10
N GLN A 70 -7.93 -16.87 7.34
CA GLN A 70 -9.29 -17.20 7.72
C GLN A 70 -9.84 -16.12 8.66
N LEU A 71 -11.16 -15.94 8.67
CA LEU A 71 -11.85 -14.97 9.51
C LEU A 71 -12.17 -15.57 10.87
N ALA A 72 -11.49 -15.07 11.90
CA ALA A 72 -11.78 -15.37 13.29
C ALA A 72 -12.63 -14.27 13.91
N ILE A 73 -13.62 -14.66 14.71
CA ILE A 73 -14.44 -13.74 15.53
C ILE A 73 -14.17 -14.07 16.99
N ILE A 74 -13.77 -13.07 17.75
CA ILE A 74 -13.32 -13.16 19.14
C ILE A 74 -14.28 -12.31 20.00
N ASP A 75 -14.77 -12.87 21.10
CA ASP A 75 -15.56 -12.15 22.11
C ASP A 75 -14.62 -11.18 22.86
N THR A 76 -14.91 -9.89 22.84
CA THR A 76 -14.04 -8.89 23.48
C THR A 76 -14.08 -8.94 25.00
N ALA A 77 -15.14 -9.51 25.61
CA ALA A 77 -15.25 -9.70 27.06
C ALA A 77 -14.47 -10.95 27.54
N ASP A 78 -14.25 -11.92 26.66
CA ASP A 78 -13.54 -13.16 26.96
C ASP A 78 -12.79 -13.66 25.73
N LEU A 79 -11.53 -13.26 25.58
CA LEU A 79 -10.69 -13.59 24.41
C LEU A 79 -10.49 -15.10 24.22
N THR A 80 -10.81 -15.93 25.21
CA THR A 80 -10.79 -17.40 25.05
C THR A 80 -11.97 -17.92 24.24
N LYS A 81 -13.01 -17.11 24.05
CA LYS A 81 -14.17 -17.39 23.22
C LYS A 81 -13.96 -16.87 21.82
N ALA A 82 -13.49 -17.73 20.96
CA ALA A 82 -13.31 -17.42 19.55
C ALA A 82 -13.89 -18.52 18.68
N ASN A 83 -14.39 -18.13 17.51
CA ASN A 83 -14.84 -19.05 16.47
C ASN A 83 -14.25 -18.64 15.11
N ILE A 84 -14.08 -19.60 14.23
CA ILE A 84 -13.77 -19.34 12.83
C ILE A 84 -15.09 -19.20 12.07
N ALA A 85 -15.38 -17.98 11.60
CA ALA A 85 -16.59 -17.72 10.83
C ALA A 85 -16.46 -18.26 9.40
N VAL A 86 -15.31 -18.06 8.75
CA VAL A 86 -15.02 -18.57 7.40
C VAL A 86 -13.57 -18.99 7.31
N SER A 87 -13.32 -20.07 6.56
CA SER A 87 -11.97 -20.54 6.21
C SER A 87 -12.00 -21.27 4.87
N TYR A 88 -11.02 -20.98 4.03
CA TYR A 88 -10.74 -21.69 2.78
C TYR A 88 -9.35 -22.31 2.84
N ASP A 89 -9.13 -23.43 2.14
CA ASP A 89 -7.81 -24.08 2.06
C ASP A 89 -7.03 -23.63 0.81
N ASP A 90 -7.70 -22.99 -0.13
CA ASP A 90 -7.16 -22.55 -1.44
C ASP A 90 -7.19 -21.04 -1.66
N ALA A 91 -7.79 -20.26 -0.76
CA ALA A 91 -7.90 -18.81 -0.89
C ALA A 91 -7.73 -18.08 0.45
N ASP A 92 -7.35 -16.83 0.39
CA ASP A 92 -7.19 -15.92 1.52
C ASP A 92 -8.41 -15.02 1.67
N ILE A 93 -8.86 -14.77 2.90
CA ILE A 93 -9.87 -13.76 3.20
C ILE A 93 -9.19 -12.42 3.36
N VAL A 94 -9.77 -11.38 2.77
CA VAL A 94 -9.30 -9.99 2.82
C VAL A 94 -10.47 -9.02 2.93
N ASP A 95 -10.17 -7.75 3.19
CA ASP A 95 -11.11 -6.64 3.11
C ASP A 95 -12.39 -6.87 3.90
N VAL A 96 -12.24 -7.13 5.21
CA VAL A 96 -13.34 -7.47 6.12
C VAL A 96 -13.99 -6.20 6.68
N HIS A 97 -15.31 -6.09 6.54
CA HIS A 97 -16.09 -4.98 7.10
C HIS A 97 -17.31 -5.49 7.89
N TRP A 98 -17.57 -4.88 9.03
CA TRP A 98 -18.81 -5.08 9.77
C TRP A 98 -19.94 -4.33 9.06
N VAL A 99 -20.98 -5.05 8.63
CA VAL A 99 -22.23 -4.46 8.13
C VAL A 99 -23.06 -3.94 9.31
N ASN A 100 -23.13 -4.74 10.36
CA ASN A 100 -23.72 -4.42 11.66
C ASN A 100 -23.09 -5.34 12.74
N ASP A 101 -23.63 -5.38 13.97
CA ASP A 101 -23.07 -6.17 15.07
C ASP A 101 -23.06 -7.70 14.85
N THR A 102 -23.76 -8.19 13.85
CA THR A 102 -23.95 -9.62 13.61
C THR A 102 -23.49 -10.10 12.24
N ARG A 103 -23.25 -9.20 11.31
CA ARG A 103 -22.99 -9.54 9.91
C ARG A 103 -21.76 -8.82 9.39
N LEU A 104 -20.98 -9.53 8.58
CA LEU A 104 -19.77 -9.04 7.93
C LEU A 104 -19.84 -9.27 6.42
N VAL A 105 -19.10 -8.43 5.69
CA VAL A 105 -18.72 -8.68 4.29
C VAL A 105 -17.23 -8.81 4.20
N PHE A 106 -16.76 -9.57 3.20
CA PHE A 106 -15.34 -9.82 2.94
C PHE A 106 -15.13 -10.19 1.48
N ARG A 107 -13.87 -10.10 1.03
CA ARG A 107 -13.43 -10.56 -0.29
C ARG A 107 -12.53 -11.78 -0.16
N ILE A 108 -12.36 -12.48 -1.28
CA ILE A 108 -11.38 -13.56 -1.43
C ILE A 108 -10.22 -13.04 -2.29
N PHE A 109 -9.02 -13.48 -1.95
CA PHE A 109 -7.79 -13.12 -2.64
C PHE A 109 -6.82 -14.32 -2.62
N HIS A 110 -5.83 -14.32 -3.49
CA HIS A 110 -4.74 -15.28 -3.47
C HIS A 110 -3.43 -14.53 -3.24
N GLU A 111 -3.01 -14.41 -1.98
CA GLU A 111 -1.82 -13.65 -1.59
C GLU A 111 -0.51 -14.17 -2.21
N ASP A 112 -0.52 -15.43 -2.62
CA ASP A 112 0.58 -16.14 -3.26
C ASP A 112 0.53 -16.17 -4.79
N LYS A 113 -0.40 -15.41 -5.40
CA LYS A 113 -0.51 -15.28 -6.86
C LYS A 113 -0.28 -13.85 -7.31
N SER A 114 0.26 -13.68 -8.52
CA SER A 114 0.37 -12.37 -9.16
C SER A 114 -1.00 -11.72 -9.42
N ALA A 115 -1.02 -10.40 -9.63
CA ALA A 115 -2.24 -9.67 -9.93
C ALA A 115 -3.01 -10.29 -11.13
N ASP A 116 -2.28 -10.78 -12.13
CA ASP A 116 -2.83 -11.38 -13.35
C ASP A 116 -3.45 -12.76 -13.14
N HIS A 117 -3.08 -13.43 -12.07
CA HIS A 117 -3.64 -14.71 -11.65
C HIS A 117 -4.63 -14.57 -10.48
N GLN A 118 -5.00 -13.33 -10.13
CA GLN A 118 -6.11 -13.09 -9.23
C GLN A 118 -7.41 -13.38 -9.98
N ASP A 119 -8.12 -14.36 -9.52
CA ASP A 119 -9.40 -14.78 -10.10
C ASP A 119 -10.56 -13.81 -9.74
N GLY A 120 -10.26 -12.52 -9.54
CA GLY A 120 -11.18 -11.48 -9.11
C GLY A 120 -11.91 -11.82 -7.80
N GLY A 121 -11.75 -10.98 -6.81
CA GLY A 121 -12.03 -11.35 -5.42
C GLY A 121 -13.47 -11.68 -5.04
N GLY A 122 -14.47 -11.40 -5.86
CA GLY A 122 -15.88 -11.51 -5.46
C GLY A 122 -16.18 -10.80 -4.13
N LEU A 123 -17.42 -10.70 -3.76
CA LEU A 123 -17.85 -10.19 -2.45
C LEU A 123 -18.76 -11.21 -1.76
N TYR A 124 -18.48 -11.46 -0.50
CA TYR A 124 -19.20 -12.44 0.31
C TYR A 124 -19.73 -11.80 1.59
N ALA A 125 -20.81 -12.34 2.14
CA ALA A 125 -21.31 -11.94 3.44
C ALA A 125 -21.50 -13.17 4.34
N VAL A 126 -21.24 -13.01 5.63
CA VAL A 126 -21.36 -14.07 6.65
C VAL A 126 -21.83 -13.50 7.97
N ASP A 127 -22.58 -14.26 8.75
CA ASP A 127 -22.87 -13.90 10.13
C ASP A 127 -21.66 -14.21 11.03
N ARG A 128 -21.50 -13.47 12.13
CA ARG A 128 -20.36 -13.59 13.05
C ARG A 128 -20.19 -14.98 13.65
N ASP A 129 -21.24 -15.81 13.63
CA ASP A 129 -21.20 -17.21 14.09
C ASP A 129 -20.78 -18.20 12.98
N GLY A 130 -20.57 -17.70 11.74
CA GLY A 130 -20.27 -18.48 10.55
C GLY A 130 -21.50 -18.96 9.78
N GLY A 131 -22.70 -18.57 10.23
CA GLY A 131 -23.95 -18.88 9.54
C GLY A 131 -24.22 -17.97 8.35
N ASN A 132 -25.20 -18.35 7.54
CA ASN A 132 -25.74 -17.55 6.42
C ASN A 132 -24.66 -17.00 5.47
N LEU A 133 -23.63 -17.80 5.19
CA LEU A 133 -22.62 -17.47 4.17
C LEU A 133 -23.28 -17.31 2.80
N ARG A 134 -23.03 -16.19 2.16
CA ARG A 134 -23.61 -15.86 0.85
C ARG A 134 -22.57 -15.22 -0.05
N ASN A 135 -22.52 -15.65 -1.31
CA ASN A 135 -21.82 -14.93 -2.37
C ASN A 135 -22.72 -13.80 -2.87
N LEU A 136 -22.25 -12.56 -2.80
CA LEU A 136 -22.95 -11.35 -3.24
C LEU A 136 -22.53 -10.94 -4.64
N ILE A 137 -21.24 -10.97 -4.93
CA ILE A 137 -20.64 -10.65 -6.23
C ILE A 137 -19.74 -11.83 -6.59
N ARG A 138 -19.92 -12.37 -7.79
CA ARG A 138 -19.12 -13.50 -8.27
C ARG A 138 -17.66 -13.10 -8.50
N PRO A 139 -16.70 -13.98 -8.23
CA PRO A 139 -15.33 -13.80 -8.68
C PRO A 139 -15.23 -13.95 -10.21
N ASN A 140 -14.21 -13.34 -10.83
CA ASN A 140 -14.03 -13.32 -12.29
C ASN A 140 -13.97 -14.72 -12.93
N TRP A 141 -13.36 -15.70 -12.26
CA TRP A 141 -13.24 -17.07 -12.77
C TRP A 141 -14.59 -17.81 -12.91
N ASP A 142 -15.65 -17.34 -12.25
CA ASP A 142 -16.99 -17.95 -12.35
C ASP A 142 -17.74 -17.56 -13.64
N ARG A 143 -17.18 -16.64 -14.45
CA ARG A 143 -17.75 -16.27 -15.76
C ARG A 143 -17.73 -17.43 -16.76
N GLU A 144 -16.73 -18.33 -16.67
CA GLU A 144 -16.55 -19.42 -17.63
C GLU A 144 -17.44 -20.65 -17.36
N GLN A 145 -18.05 -20.78 -16.18
CA GLN A 145 -18.79 -21.97 -15.76
C GLN A 145 -20.31 -21.91 -15.97
N GLN A 146 -20.82 -20.97 -16.74
CA GLN A 146 -22.27 -20.84 -16.98
C GLN A 146 -22.85 -21.89 -17.95
N THR A 147 -22.66 -23.16 -17.70
CA THR A 147 -23.43 -24.22 -18.39
C THR A 147 -24.45 -24.86 -17.45
N GLY A 148 -25.67 -24.31 -17.44
CA GLY A 148 -26.87 -25.06 -17.17
C GLY A 148 -27.20 -25.48 -15.74
N ARG A 149 -26.59 -24.92 -14.68
CA ARG A 149 -27.03 -25.16 -13.29
C ARG A 149 -28.11 -24.15 -12.89
N LEU A 150 -29.20 -24.66 -12.31
CA LEU A 150 -30.15 -23.87 -11.55
C LEU A 150 -29.43 -23.21 -10.37
N VAL A 151 -29.09 -21.92 -10.50
CA VAL A 151 -28.43 -21.14 -9.43
C VAL A 151 -29.48 -20.85 -8.36
N THR A 152 -29.36 -21.46 -7.21
CA THR A 152 -30.26 -21.24 -6.05
C THR A 152 -29.99 -19.92 -5.32
N GLN A 153 -28.88 -19.27 -5.55
CA GLN A 153 -28.54 -17.93 -5.04
C GLN A 153 -28.06 -17.05 -6.19
N ARG A 154 -28.71 -15.91 -6.39
CA ARG A 154 -28.39 -14.96 -7.44
C ARG A 154 -27.30 -14.02 -6.94
N ALA A 155 -26.04 -14.30 -7.24
CA ALA A 155 -24.94 -13.37 -7.07
C ALA A 155 -24.83 -12.44 -8.28
N LEU A 156 -24.35 -11.21 -8.05
CA LEU A 156 -24.10 -10.23 -9.12
C LEU A 156 -22.87 -10.63 -9.95
N ASP A 157 -22.75 -10.04 -11.12
CA ASP A 157 -21.59 -10.18 -11.99
C ASP A 157 -20.34 -9.52 -11.39
N PRO A 158 -19.13 -9.89 -11.82
CA PRO A 158 -17.88 -9.34 -11.30
C PRO A 158 -17.67 -7.83 -11.53
N ASP A 159 -18.50 -7.20 -12.34
CA ASP A 159 -18.42 -5.75 -12.62
C ASP A 159 -19.00 -4.88 -11.49
N TYR A 160 -19.34 -5.48 -10.36
CA TYR A 160 -19.73 -4.75 -9.16
C TYR A 160 -18.62 -4.71 -8.14
N ASP A 161 -18.52 -3.59 -7.40
CA ASP A 161 -17.55 -3.40 -6.35
C ASP A 161 -18.19 -2.90 -5.05
N PHE A 162 -17.52 -3.16 -3.91
CA PHE A 162 -17.96 -2.70 -2.59
C PHE A 162 -17.50 -1.26 -2.36
N VAL A 163 -18.42 -0.39 -1.93
CA VAL A 163 -18.13 1.01 -1.63
C VAL A 163 -18.06 1.24 -0.12
N ARG A 164 -19.12 0.90 0.63
CA ARG A 164 -19.15 1.12 2.08
C ARG A 164 -20.30 0.40 2.79
N THR A 165 -20.20 0.33 4.10
CA THR A 165 -21.31 -0.06 4.99
C THR A 165 -22.16 1.16 5.37
N LEU A 166 -23.39 0.91 5.84
CA LEU A 166 -24.34 1.94 6.27
C LEU A 166 -24.41 2.02 7.80
N SER A 167 -24.85 3.18 8.32
CA SER A 167 -24.98 3.42 9.76
C SER A 167 -26.38 3.16 10.30
N ASP A 168 -27.34 2.75 9.46
CA ASP A 168 -28.74 2.56 9.82
C ASP A 168 -29.04 1.22 10.54
N GLY A 169 -28.01 0.41 10.80
CA GLY A 169 -28.12 -0.90 11.46
C GLY A 169 -28.77 -1.99 10.62
N SER A 170 -29.06 -1.72 9.36
CA SER A 170 -29.60 -2.71 8.41
C SER A 170 -28.57 -3.75 7.98
N ASP A 171 -29.01 -4.77 7.25
CA ASP A 171 -28.14 -5.72 6.57
C ASP A 171 -27.70 -5.23 5.16
N ASP A 172 -27.81 -3.93 4.90
CA ASP A 172 -27.52 -3.35 3.59
C ASP A 172 -26.13 -2.73 3.54
N ILE A 173 -25.59 -2.72 2.32
CA ILE A 173 -24.30 -2.08 1.98
C ILE A 173 -24.49 -1.22 0.72
N VAL A 174 -23.55 -0.34 0.46
CA VAL A 174 -23.41 0.35 -0.83
C VAL A 174 -22.39 -0.39 -1.68
N ILE A 175 -22.77 -0.70 -2.89
CA ILE A 175 -21.92 -1.23 -3.97
C ILE A 175 -22.02 -0.32 -5.18
N GLU A 176 -21.11 -0.44 -6.12
CA GLU A 176 -21.17 0.24 -7.41
C GLU A 176 -21.05 -0.74 -8.56
N HIS A 177 -21.78 -0.49 -9.64
CA HIS A 177 -21.64 -1.19 -10.90
C HIS A 177 -20.61 -0.44 -11.75
N VAL A 178 -19.44 -1.02 -11.92
CA VAL A 178 -18.37 -0.47 -12.76
C VAL A 178 -18.74 -0.64 -14.23
N THR A 179 -18.76 0.46 -14.97
CA THR A 179 -19.08 0.48 -16.40
C THR A 179 -17.80 0.48 -17.22
N HIS A 180 -17.84 -0.23 -18.34
CA HIS A 180 -16.67 -0.43 -19.19
C HIS A 180 -16.97 -0.05 -20.64
N SER A 181 -16.01 0.57 -21.33
CA SER A 181 -16.02 0.69 -22.78
C SER A 181 -15.55 -0.63 -23.40
N GLN A 182 -16.26 -1.07 -24.43
CA GLN A 182 -15.77 -2.16 -25.26
C GLN A 182 -14.83 -1.58 -26.33
N VAL A 183 -13.53 -1.66 -26.13
CA VAL A 183 -12.56 -1.39 -27.19
C VAL A 183 -12.47 -2.65 -28.04
N PHE A 184 -13.06 -2.61 -29.24
CA PHE A 184 -12.91 -3.66 -30.25
C PHE A 184 -11.49 -3.63 -30.82
N GLY A 185 -10.56 -4.36 -30.18
CA GLY A 185 -9.26 -4.69 -30.77
C GLY A 185 -9.32 -6.08 -31.41
N ASN A 186 -8.69 -6.25 -32.56
CA ASN A 186 -8.60 -7.53 -33.24
C ASN A 186 -8.04 -8.63 -32.31
N GLU A 187 -8.84 -9.68 -32.14
CA GLU A 187 -8.46 -11.06 -31.83
C GLU A 187 -7.47 -11.26 -30.67
N SER A 188 -7.87 -11.04 -29.44
CA SER A 188 -7.49 -11.78 -28.24
C SER A 188 -7.20 -11.00 -26.96
N ARG A 189 -7.41 -9.69 -26.86
CA ARG A 189 -7.43 -8.98 -25.59
C ARG A 189 -8.41 -7.82 -25.57
N TYR A 190 -9.22 -7.85 -24.53
CA TYR A 190 -10.13 -6.77 -24.16
C TYR A 190 -9.35 -5.80 -23.26
N ALA A 191 -8.82 -4.74 -23.80
CA ALA A 191 -8.55 -3.55 -23.01
C ALA A 191 -9.94 -3.00 -22.64
N VAL A 192 -10.34 -3.21 -21.40
CA VAL A 192 -11.63 -2.77 -20.90
C VAL A 192 -11.34 -1.51 -20.10
N ASP A 193 -11.53 -0.35 -20.72
CA ASP A 193 -11.43 0.90 -19.99
C ASP A 193 -12.63 1.07 -19.06
N VAL A 194 -12.37 1.40 -17.80
CA VAL A 194 -13.41 1.81 -16.86
C VAL A 194 -13.95 3.17 -17.29
N THR A 195 -15.23 3.21 -17.65
CA THR A 195 -15.88 4.46 -18.07
C THR A 195 -16.65 5.16 -16.96
N GLY A 196 -16.63 4.62 -15.75
CA GLY A 196 -17.28 5.15 -14.58
C GLY A 196 -17.97 4.07 -13.77
N SER A 197 -18.82 4.47 -12.83
CA SER A 197 -19.59 3.54 -12.00
C SER A 197 -20.98 4.08 -11.65
N ILE A 198 -21.87 3.21 -11.14
CA ILE A 198 -23.23 3.53 -10.71
C ILE A 198 -23.47 2.96 -9.32
N PRO A 199 -23.67 3.78 -8.28
CA PRO A 199 -23.85 3.31 -6.92
C PRO A 199 -25.25 2.73 -6.70
N SER A 200 -25.30 1.63 -5.95
CA SER A 200 -26.52 0.92 -5.59
C SER A 200 -26.49 0.46 -4.14
N ARG A 201 -27.65 0.35 -3.52
CA ARG A 201 -27.84 -0.27 -2.20
C ARG A 201 -28.19 -1.74 -2.36
N MET A 202 -27.45 -2.61 -1.66
CA MET A 202 -27.64 -4.05 -1.72
C MET A 202 -27.90 -4.64 -0.34
N ASN A 203 -28.97 -5.44 -0.22
CA ASN A 203 -29.20 -6.21 1.01
C ASN A 203 -28.35 -7.49 1.02
N THR A 204 -27.50 -7.66 2.00
CA THR A 204 -26.54 -8.78 2.09
C THR A 204 -27.17 -10.13 2.39
N ARG A 205 -28.43 -10.19 2.89
CA ARG A 205 -29.15 -11.44 3.15
C ARG A 205 -29.97 -11.89 1.95
N SER A 206 -30.70 -10.98 1.32
CA SER A 206 -31.58 -11.31 0.18
C SER A 206 -30.90 -11.18 -1.18
N GLY A 207 -29.84 -10.35 -1.28
CA GLY A 207 -29.22 -9.94 -2.55
C GLY A 207 -30.07 -8.96 -3.34
N LEU A 208 -31.08 -8.34 -2.70
CA LEU A 208 -31.93 -7.35 -3.36
C LEU A 208 -31.14 -6.07 -3.60
N LEU A 209 -31.13 -5.62 -4.84
CA LEU A 209 -30.48 -4.41 -5.31
C LEU A 209 -31.48 -3.28 -5.48
N ARG A 210 -31.08 -2.08 -5.09
CA ARG A 210 -31.85 -0.85 -5.28
C ARG A 210 -30.91 0.26 -5.74
N ASP A 211 -31.20 0.89 -6.86
CA ASP A 211 -30.45 2.04 -7.35
C ASP A 211 -30.54 3.22 -6.35
N LEU A 212 -29.41 3.91 -6.18
CA LEU A 212 -29.33 5.10 -5.33
C LEU A 212 -29.52 6.39 -6.13
N LEU A 213 -29.52 6.32 -7.47
CA LEU A 213 -29.67 7.45 -8.35
C LEU A 213 -31.09 7.55 -8.88
N ASP A 214 -31.72 8.71 -8.71
CA ASP A 214 -33.03 9.03 -9.26
C ASP A 214 -32.87 9.62 -10.68
N GLY A 215 -32.80 8.74 -11.71
CA GLY A 215 -32.73 9.16 -13.11
C GLY A 215 -31.32 9.05 -13.73
N LYS A 216 -31.05 9.86 -14.77
CA LYS A 216 -29.74 9.84 -15.45
C LYS A 216 -28.67 10.49 -14.60
N SER A 217 -27.61 9.73 -14.32
CA SER A 217 -26.37 10.25 -13.74
C SER A 217 -25.47 10.86 -14.82
N PRO A 218 -24.50 11.70 -14.43
CA PRO A 218 -23.37 12.04 -15.30
C PRO A 218 -22.60 10.78 -15.69
N ASP A 219 -22.06 10.78 -16.91
CA ASP A 219 -21.16 9.73 -17.36
C ASP A 219 -19.75 9.91 -16.75
N HIS A 220 -18.93 8.88 -16.77
CA HIS A 220 -17.52 8.87 -16.33
C HIS A 220 -17.28 9.23 -14.85
N VAL A 221 -18.29 9.08 -13.97
CA VAL A 221 -18.09 9.30 -12.53
C VAL A 221 -17.39 8.08 -11.93
N HIS A 222 -16.27 8.33 -11.23
CA HIS A 222 -15.46 7.31 -10.55
C HIS A 222 -15.54 7.42 -9.03
N ASP A 223 -15.60 8.63 -8.49
CA ASP A 223 -15.67 8.89 -7.06
C ASP A 223 -17.05 9.40 -6.67
N TRP A 224 -17.89 8.55 -6.11
CA TRP A 224 -19.22 8.91 -5.64
C TRP A 224 -19.20 9.40 -4.18
N PHE A 225 -19.83 10.52 -3.91
CA PHE A 225 -20.03 11.04 -2.55
C PHE A 225 -21.30 10.45 -1.95
N VAL A 226 -21.19 9.23 -1.42
CA VAL A 226 -22.30 8.52 -0.78
C VAL A 226 -22.12 8.59 0.74
N ASP A 227 -23.09 9.17 1.46
CA ASP A 227 -23.03 9.26 2.92
C ASP A 227 -23.34 7.91 3.61
N ASP A 228 -23.24 7.87 4.94
CA ASP A 228 -23.46 6.65 5.73
C ASP A 228 -24.94 6.24 5.84
N THR A 229 -25.85 7.00 5.28
CA THR A 229 -27.30 6.64 5.10
C THR A 229 -27.60 6.09 3.69
N GLY A 230 -26.64 6.17 2.77
CA GLY A 230 -26.79 5.78 1.38
C GLY A 230 -27.31 6.90 0.46
N ARG A 231 -27.28 8.16 0.89
CA ARG A 231 -27.63 9.30 0.07
C ARG A 231 -26.45 9.73 -0.79
N VAL A 232 -26.68 9.92 -2.09
CA VAL A 232 -25.66 10.41 -3.03
C VAL A 232 -25.74 11.95 -3.08
N LEU A 233 -24.63 12.60 -2.81
CA LEU A 233 -24.49 14.07 -2.77
C LEU A 233 -23.84 14.63 -4.04
N GLY A 234 -23.00 13.85 -4.70
CA GLY A 234 -22.22 14.25 -5.86
C GLY A 234 -21.22 13.18 -6.29
N GLY A 235 -20.30 13.57 -7.16
CA GLY A 235 -19.19 12.71 -7.58
C GLY A 235 -18.20 13.44 -8.47
N ILE A 236 -17.07 12.83 -8.72
CA ILE A 236 -16.04 13.32 -9.65
C ILE A 236 -16.01 12.39 -10.86
N ALA A 237 -16.17 12.99 -12.04
CA ALA A 237 -16.00 12.32 -13.31
C ALA A 237 -14.65 12.69 -13.91
N SER A 238 -13.99 11.75 -14.59
CA SER A 238 -12.74 11.99 -15.32
C SER A 238 -12.88 11.50 -16.76
N GLU A 239 -12.56 12.38 -17.70
CA GLU A 239 -12.62 12.13 -19.15
C GLU A 239 -11.61 13.03 -19.86
N ASP A 240 -10.89 12.48 -20.82
CA ASP A 240 -9.92 13.21 -21.67
C ASP A 240 -8.89 14.03 -20.86
N GLY A 241 -8.40 13.46 -19.74
CA GLY A 241 -7.41 14.13 -18.87
C GLY A 241 -7.99 15.29 -18.05
N GLN A 242 -9.32 15.40 -17.95
CA GLN A 242 -10.03 16.43 -17.19
C GLN A 242 -10.95 15.82 -16.15
N SER A 243 -10.90 16.29 -14.93
CA SER A 243 -11.82 15.95 -13.85
C SER A 243 -12.92 17.00 -13.72
N THR A 244 -14.16 16.57 -13.52
CA THR A 244 -15.32 17.44 -13.33
C THR A 244 -16.08 17.04 -12.09
N LEU A 245 -16.28 17.98 -11.17
CA LEU A 245 -17.15 17.81 -10.01
C LEU A 245 -18.62 17.95 -10.45
N PHE A 246 -19.42 16.94 -10.18
CA PHE A 246 -20.87 16.96 -10.30
C PHE A 246 -21.51 16.95 -8.90
N LEU A 247 -22.47 17.84 -8.70
CA LEU A 247 -23.26 17.91 -7.47
C LEU A 247 -24.72 17.59 -7.76
N HIS A 248 -25.36 16.87 -6.87
CA HIS A 248 -26.78 16.54 -6.96
C HIS A 248 -27.60 17.54 -6.13
N THR A 249 -28.23 18.50 -6.79
CA THR A 249 -28.96 19.62 -6.17
C THR A 249 -30.37 19.69 -6.74
N ASP A 250 -31.38 19.70 -5.87
CA ASP A 250 -32.79 19.83 -6.22
C ASP A 250 -33.26 18.79 -7.27
N GLY A 251 -32.74 17.57 -7.21
CA GLY A 251 -33.09 16.47 -8.13
C GLY A 251 -32.43 16.57 -9.51
N ALA A 252 -31.42 17.43 -9.66
CA ALA A 252 -30.67 17.60 -10.90
C ALA A 252 -29.15 17.51 -10.66
N TRP A 253 -28.44 17.01 -11.66
CA TRP A 253 -26.99 16.98 -11.68
C TRP A 253 -26.43 18.29 -12.26
N VAL A 254 -25.56 18.94 -11.54
CA VAL A 254 -24.94 20.22 -11.95
C VAL A 254 -23.43 20.03 -11.94
N GLY A 255 -22.81 20.19 -13.12
CA GLY A 255 -21.34 20.31 -13.23
C GLY A 255 -20.89 21.63 -12.61
N SER A 256 -19.99 21.57 -11.64
CA SER A 256 -19.57 22.74 -10.86
C SER A 256 -18.13 23.15 -11.18
N THR A 257 -17.13 22.36 -10.79
CA THR A 257 -15.71 22.71 -10.95
C THR A 257 -15.03 21.74 -11.91
N ARG A 258 -14.19 22.24 -12.80
CA ARG A 258 -13.40 21.43 -13.75
C ARG A 258 -11.91 21.76 -13.61
N PHE A 259 -11.05 20.73 -13.60
CA PHE A 259 -9.61 20.85 -13.47
C PHE A 259 -8.88 19.69 -14.17
N PRO A 260 -7.60 19.86 -14.57
CA PRO A 260 -6.80 18.79 -15.16
C PRO A 260 -6.60 17.63 -14.17
N THR A 261 -6.71 16.39 -14.65
CA THR A 261 -6.56 15.18 -13.81
C THR A 261 -5.08 14.96 -13.42
N TYR A 262 -4.16 15.14 -14.36
CA TYR A 262 -2.74 14.79 -14.18
C TYR A 262 -1.83 16.00 -13.91
N GLU A 263 -2.34 17.20 -14.06
CA GLU A 263 -1.63 18.44 -13.76
C GLU A 263 -2.18 19.03 -12.47
N ALA A 264 -1.52 18.80 -11.33
CA ALA A 264 -1.94 19.41 -10.09
C ALA A 264 -1.94 20.94 -10.21
N THR A 265 -3.11 21.58 -10.25
CA THR A 265 -3.32 23.03 -10.30
C THR A 265 -3.83 23.55 -8.96
N ALA A 266 -3.95 24.87 -8.81
CA ALA A 266 -4.49 25.46 -7.59
C ALA A 266 -5.97 25.09 -7.35
N ASP A 267 -6.71 24.78 -8.41
CA ASP A 267 -8.13 24.40 -8.36
C ASP A 267 -8.33 22.87 -8.28
N SER A 268 -7.27 22.07 -8.49
CA SER A 268 -7.34 20.62 -8.40
C SER A 268 -7.53 20.18 -6.95
N PHE A 269 -8.41 19.19 -6.73
CA PHE A 269 -8.59 18.51 -5.45
C PHE A 269 -8.93 17.04 -5.68
N GLU A 270 -8.70 16.23 -4.66
CA GLU A 270 -9.00 14.80 -4.69
C GLU A 270 -10.01 14.47 -3.59
N PHE A 271 -10.99 13.64 -3.92
CA PHE A 271 -11.89 13.08 -2.92
C PHE A 271 -11.15 12.18 -1.94
N ARG A 272 -11.48 12.29 -0.67
CA ARG A 272 -10.87 11.44 0.37
C ARG A 272 -11.90 10.58 1.09
N ALA A 273 -12.97 11.18 1.57
CA ALA A 273 -13.99 10.44 2.30
C ALA A 273 -15.28 11.24 2.49
N MET A 274 -16.33 10.51 2.83
CA MET A 274 -17.52 11.06 3.46
C MET A 274 -17.39 10.95 4.98
N GLY A 275 -17.49 12.08 5.67
CA GLY A 275 -17.61 12.10 7.12
C GLY A 275 -18.99 11.69 7.60
N SER A 276 -19.09 11.04 8.77
CA SER A 276 -20.40 10.79 9.41
C SER A 276 -21.11 12.06 9.84
N ASP A 277 -20.44 13.20 9.83
CA ASP A 277 -21.02 14.55 10.00
C ASP A 277 -21.71 15.08 8.74
N GLY A 278 -21.80 14.28 7.68
CA GLY A 278 -22.44 14.61 6.41
C GLY A 278 -21.61 15.49 5.47
N HIS A 279 -20.35 15.79 5.80
CA HIS A 279 -19.47 16.56 4.94
C HIS A 279 -18.63 15.68 4.00
N VAL A 280 -18.40 16.20 2.79
CA VAL A 280 -17.41 15.67 1.85
C VAL A 280 -16.05 16.22 2.22
N TYR A 281 -15.06 15.33 2.36
CA TYR A 281 -13.68 15.70 2.65
C TYR A 281 -12.81 15.49 1.43
N VAL A 282 -12.02 16.51 1.10
CA VAL A 282 -11.12 16.53 -0.07
C VAL A 282 -9.73 16.99 0.35
N THR A 283 -8.72 16.56 -0.39
CA THR A 283 -7.39 17.17 -0.27
C THR A 283 -7.17 18.17 -1.39
N GLN A 284 -6.66 19.32 -1.04
CA GLN A 284 -6.25 20.37 -1.97
C GLN A 284 -4.94 20.99 -1.50
N LYS A 285 -4.18 21.52 -2.44
CA LYS A 285 -2.97 22.27 -2.17
C LYS A 285 -3.26 23.47 -1.26
N ASN A 286 -2.53 23.55 -0.17
CA ASN A 286 -2.53 24.72 0.70
C ASN A 286 -1.58 25.79 0.15
N GLY A 287 -2.13 26.90 -0.33
CA GLY A 287 -1.35 27.97 -0.95
C GLY A 287 -0.26 28.58 -0.07
N SER A 288 -0.36 28.45 1.26
CA SER A 288 0.64 28.97 2.19
C SER A 288 1.82 28.04 2.42
N THR A 289 1.64 26.73 2.29
CA THR A 289 2.66 25.72 2.58
C THR A 289 3.16 24.97 1.35
N GLY A 290 2.39 25.00 0.24
CA GLY A 290 2.66 24.21 -0.97
C GLY A 290 2.38 22.71 -0.82
N ALA A 291 1.99 22.26 0.37
CA ALA A 291 1.58 20.89 0.65
C ALA A 291 0.05 20.75 0.59
N ALA A 292 -0.45 19.57 0.23
CA ALA A 292 -1.88 19.29 0.28
C ALA A 292 -2.38 19.22 1.73
N ALA A 293 -3.56 19.79 1.99
CA ALA A 293 -4.23 19.72 3.28
C ALA A 293 -5.64 19.17 3.12
N LEU A 294 -6.22 18.69 4.21
CA LEU A 294 -7.60 18.19 4.25
C LEU A 294 -8.58 19.34 4.44
N TYR A 295 -9.58 19.42 3.57
CA TYR A 295 -10.63 20.41 3.61
C TYR A 295 -12.01 19.76 3.61
N ARG A 296 -13.02 20.48 4.06
CA ARG A 296 -14.41 20.18 3.69
C ARG A 296 -14.71 20.80 2.34
N LEU A 297 -15.50 20.10 1.53
CA LEU A 297 -16.03 20.63 0.28
C LEU A 297 -17.35 21.35 0.55
N ASP A 298 -17.42 22.63 0.22
CA ASP A 298 -18.68 23.37 0.24
C ASP A 298 -19.53 22.96 -0.97
N LEU A 299 -20.60 22.22 -0.74
CA LEU A 299 -21.46 21.70 -1.79
C LEU A 299 -22.31 22.82 -2.48
N ALA A 300 -22.44 23.99 -1.86
CA ALA A 300 -23.15 25.12 -2.50
C ALA A 300 -22.30 25.80 -3.57
N THR A 301 -20.99 25.84 -3.37
CA THR A 301 -20.03 26.50 -4.29
C THR A 301 -19.23 25.52 -5.14
N GLY A 302 -19.19 24.24 -4.77
CA GLY A 302 -18.35 23.22 -5.39
C GLY A 302 -16.84 23.45 -5.16
N LYS A 303 -16.47 24.16 -4.09
CA LYS A 303 -15.07 24.47 -3.77
C LYS A 303 -14.73 24.05 -2.34
N PRO A 304 -13.46 23.67 -2.08
CA PRO A 304 -12.98 23.47 -0.72
C PRO A 304 -13.16 24.73 0.13
N GLU A 305 -13.49 24.56 1.41
CA GLU A 305 -13.59 25.65 2.39
C GLU A 305 -12.24 26.38 2.53
N ALA A 306 -12.27 27.64 2.95
CA ALA A 306 -11.07 28.49 3.04
C ALA A 306 -10.05 28.01 4.09
N GLN A 307 -10.51 27.31 5.12
CA GLN A 307 -9.65 26.81 6.20
C GLN A 307 -9.56 25.30 6.15
N PRO A 308 -8.34 24.73 6.20
CA PRO A 308 -8.19 23.28 6.26
C PRO A 308 -8.65 22.71 7.60
N VAL A 309 -9.23 21.52 7.56
CA VAL A 309 -9.55 20.71 8.74
C VAL A 309 -8.28 20.14 9.38
N ALA A 310 -7.33 19.73 8.55
CA ALA A 310 -6.03 19.26 8.97
C ALA A 310 -4.95 19.63 7.96
N SER A 311 -3.78 20.03 8.46
CA SER A 311 -2.60 20.31 7.67
C SER A 311 -1.36 19.82 8.41
N ILE A 312 -0.45 19.16 7.71
CA ILE A 312 0.76 18.57 8.27
C ILE A 312 1.97 19.37 7.77
N ARG A 313 2.74 19.91 8.67
CA ARG A 313 3.88 20.75 8.29
C ARG A 313 4.95 19.94 7.54
N GLY A 314 5.18 20.29 6.28
CA GLY A 314 6.20 19.67 5.42
C GLY A 314 5.76 18.36 4.76
N PHE A 315 4.48 17.97 4.89
CA PHE A 315 3.90 16.79 4.25
C PHE A 315 2.55 17.10 3.64
N ASP A 316 2.21 16.40 2.56
CA ASP A 316 0.85 16.35 2.07
C ASP A 316 -0.02 15.56 3.05
N PHE A 317 -1.26 15.98 3.25
CA PHE A 317 -2.18 15.17 4.02
C PHE A 317 -2.49 13.88 3.27
N HIS A 318 -2.06 12.77 3.85
CA HIS A 318 -2.45 11.44 3.48
C HIS A 318 -2.96 10.73 4.75
N GLY A 319 -4.16 10.13 4.68
CA GLY A 319 -4.74 9.49 5.86
C GLY A 319 -6.25 9.33 5.78
N ASN A 320 -6.83 8.93 6.90
CA ASN A 320 -8.24 8.55 7.00
C ASN A 320 -8.96 9.35 8.09
N ILE A 321 -10.24 9.62 7.86
CA ILE A 321 -11.14 10.22 8.83
C ILE A 321 -11.58 9.16 9.84
N VAL A 322 -11.57 9.48 11.13
CA VAL A 322 -12.11 8.62 12.18
C VAL A 322 -13.52 9.07 12.50
N ASN A 323 -14.48 8.25 12.14
CA ASN A 323 -15.90 8.52 12.27
C ASN A 323 -16.47 7.96 13.58
N ASP A 324 -17.46 8.67 14.14
CA ASP A 324 -18.43 8.21 15.12
C ASP A 324 -19.81 8.19 14.46
N GLN A 325 -20.13 7.07 13.83
CA GLN A 325 -21.37 6.91 13.06
C GLN A 325 -22.61 7.05 13.95
N ALA A 326 -22.54 6.53 15.19
CA ALA A 326 -23.66 6.57 16.11
C ALA A 326 -24.08 8.00 16.53
N HIS A 327 -23.13 8.95 16.53
CA HIS A 327 -23.39 10.35 16.91
C HIS A 327 -23.21 11.33 15.73
N HIS A 328 -23.11 10.83 14.50
CA HIS A 328 -22.98 11.65 13.28
C HIS A 328 -21.87 12.71 13.37
N ARG A 329 -20.66 12.31 13.77
CA ARG A 329 -19.54 13.22 13.93
C ARG A 329 -18.21 12.61 13.51
N VAL A 330 -17.24 13.46 13.22
CA VAL A 330 -15.85 13.09 13.00
C VAL A 330 -15.07 13.27 14.29
N LEU A 331 -14.42 12.22 14.78
CA LEU A 331 -13.62 12.22 16.01
C LEU A 331 -12.21 12.79 15.81
N GLY A 332 -11.65 12.60 14.65
CA GLY A 332 -10.30 12.99 14.31
C GLY A 332 -9.85 12.46 12.96
N VAL A 333 -8.56 12.52 12.72
CA VAL A 333 -7.92 11.98 11.51
C VAL A 333 -6.68 11.19 11.88
N HIS A 334 -6.49 10.04 11.25
CA HIS A 334 -5.19 9.40 11.15
C HIS A 334 -4.45 10.01 9.96
N TYR A 335 -3.16 10.25 10.10
CA TYR A 335 -2.36 10.85 9.05
C TYR A 335 -0.95 10.26 9.00
N GLU A 336 -0.30 10.47 7.89
CA GLU A 336 1.05 10.04 7.62
C GLU A 336 1.97 11.26 7.51
N ALA A 337 3.04 11.28 8.32
CA ALA A 337 4.09 12.29 8.29
C ALA A 337 5.46 11.61 8.08
N ASP A 338 6.47 11.92 8.88
CA ASP A 338 7.68 11.11 9.03
C ASP A 338 7.37 9.74 9.64
N ALA A 339 6.36 9.66 10.49
CA ALA A 339 5.70 8.46 10.99
C ALA A 339 4.18 8.67 11.00
N ASP A 340 3.43 7.59 11.16
CA ASP A 340 1.99 7.68 11.34
C ASP A 340 1.61 8.46 12.61
N GLY A 341 0.54 9.24 12.50
CA GLY A 341 0.02 10.02 13.61
C GLY A 341 -1.51 10.06 13.65
N THR A 342 -2.03 10.57 14.75
CA THR A 342 -3.47 10.81 14.92
C THR A 342 -3.69 12.20 15.50
N ALA A 343 -4.57 12.98 14.88
CA ALA A 343 -5.07 14.24 15.40
C ALA A 343 -6.53 14.06 15.80
N TRP A 344 -6.79 14.08 17.12
CA TRP A 344 -8.14 13.98 17.67
C TRP A 344 -8.78 15.34 17.75
N PHE A 345 -10.03 15.47 17.29
CA PHE A 345 -10.88 16.65 17.49
C PHE A 345 -11.73 16.51 18.76
N ASP A 346 -11.88 15.27 19.24
CA ASP A 346 -12.59 14.92 20.46
C ASP A 346 -11.63 14.87 21.66
N ALA A 347 -11.95 15.59 22.76
CA ALA A 347 -11.10 15.66 23.94
C ALA A 347 -10.98 14.32 24.68
N ALA A 348 -12.04 13.50 24.71
CA ALA A 348 -12.00 12.20 25.36
C ALA A 348 -11.10 11.22 24.59
N MET A 349 -11.07 11.31 23.25
CA MET A 349 -10.16 10.53 22.44
C MET A 349 -8.71 11.00 22.59
N THR A 350 -8.48 12.31 22.74
CA THR A 350 -7.15 12.87 23.05
C THR A 350 -6.61 12.34 24.38
N ASP A 351 -7.46 12.30 25.41
CA ASP A 351 -7.09 11.76 26.73
C ASP A 351 -6.84 10.25 26.67
N LEU A 352 -7.64 9.52 25.90
CA LEU A 352 -7.45 8.09 25.67
C LEU A 352 -6.12 7.80 24.97
N GLN A 353 -5.80 8.53 23.90
CA GLN A 353 -4.53 8.41 23.19
C GLN A 353 -3.34 8.58 24.15
N ARG A 354 -3.36 9.64 24.96
CA ARG A 354 -2.31 9.93 25.94
C ARG A 354 -2.12 8.79 26.96
N LYS A 355 -3.21 8.17 27.41
CA LYS A 355 -3.16 7.02 28.34
C LYS A 355 -2.53 5.78 27.68
N ILE A 356 -2.86 5.52 26.43
CA ILE A 356 -2.32 4.40 25.67
C ILE A 356 -0.83 4.62 25.36
N ASP A 357 -0.46 5.81 24.89
CA ASP A 357 0.92 6.17 24.61
C ASP A 357 1.83 6.06 25.83
N ALA A 358 1.32 6.41 27.02
CA ALA A 358 2.07 6.25 28.26
C ALA A 358 2.32 4.78 28.64
N ARG A 359 1.48 3.84 28.19
CA ARG A 359 1.64 2.40 28.42
C ARG A 359 2.49 1.70 27.36
N LEU A 360 2.53 2.25 26.15
CA LEU A 360 3.23 1.70 24.99
C LEU A 360 4.22 2.74 24.41
N PRO A 361 5.21 3.19 25.21
CA PRO A 361 6.13 4.25 24.80
C PRO A 361 7.01 3.78 23.64
N GLY A 362 7.31 4.71 22.71
CA GLY A 362 8.18 4.45 21.56
C GLY A 362 7.49 3.69 20.42
N LEU A 363 6.18 3.50 20.52
CA LEU A 363 5.36 2.94 19.45
C LEU A 363 4.38 4.00 18.93
N VAL A 364 4.04 3.90 17.66
CA VAL A 364 2.85 4.53 17.10
C VAL A 364 1.66 3.69 17.54
N ASN A 365 0.69 4.31 18.22
CA ASN A 365 -0.48 3.63 18.74
C ASN A 365 -1.73 4.16 18.02
N ARG A 366 -2.24 3.37 17.10
CA ARG A 366 -3.45 3.70 16.34
C ARG A 366 -4.67 3.12 17.06
N ILE A 367 -5.59 3.99 17.44
CA ILE A 367 -6.85 3.60 18.07
C ILE A 367 -7.92 3.49 17.00
N ASP A 368 -8.48 2.30 16.84
CA ASP A 368 -9.69 2.08 16.04
C ASP A 368 -10.87 2.14 17.03
N ALA A 369 -11.57 3.27 17.02
CA ALA A 369 -12.81 3.45 17.74
C ALA A 369 -13.90 2.74 16.94
N ALA A 370 -14.58 1.74 17.53
CA ALA A 370 -15.81 1.19 16.96
C ALA A 370 -16.72 2.33 16.44
N SER A 371 -17.75 2.02 15.67
CA SER A 371 -18.71 3.00 15.10
C SER A 371 -19.30 3.98 16.13
N CYS A 372 -19.02 3.79 17.41
CA CYS A 372 -19.34 4.67 18.52
C CYS A 372 -18.07 5.01 19.30
N GLY A 373 -17.68 6.28 19.31
CA GLY A 373 -16.64 6.80 20.20
C GLY A 373 -16.92 6.60 21.70
N CYS A 374 -18.10 6.11 22.06
CA CYS A 374 -18.54 5.75 23.41
C CYS A 374 -18.28 4.28 23.78
N ALA A 375 -17.82 3.43 22.85
CA ALA A 375 -17.61 2.01 23.10
C ALA A 375 -16.72 1.78 24.33
N THR A 376 -17.09 0.79 25.14
CA THR A 376 -16.33 0.41 26.36
C THR A 376 -14.95 -0.10 26.01
N ARG A 377 -14.82 -0.79 24.87
CA ARG A 377 -13.57 -1.34 24.36
C ARG A 377 -13.22 -0.75 23.01
N VAL A 378 -11.94 -0.47 22.83
CA VAL A 378 -11.38 -0.01 21.56
C VAL A 378 -10.22 -0.90 21.16
N MET A 379 -10.02 -1.05 19.86
CA MET A 379 -8.88 -1.75 19.30
C MET A 379 -7.69 -0.80 19.23
N VAL A 380 -6.49 -1.28 19.61
CA VAL A 380 -5.23 -0.57 19.48
C VAL A 380 -4.26 -1.39 18.67
N THR A 381 -3.83 -0.85 17.55
CA THR A 381 -2.74 -1.39 16.75
C THR A 381 -1.49 -0.55 17.00
N SER A 382 -0.40 -1.21 17.43
CA SER A 382 0.84 -0.53 17.81
C SER A 382 2.00 -1.07 17.00
N HIS A 383 2.85 -0.19 16.48
CA HIS A 383 4.02 -0.56 15.68
C HIS A 383 5.15 0.46 15.82
N SER A 384 6.32 0.13 15.30
CA SER A 384 7.41 1.08 15.05
C SER A 384 8.28 0.59 13.87
N ASP A 385 9.32 1.33 13.54
CA ASP A 385 10.37 0.92 12.60
C ASP A 385 10.99 -0.45 12.91
N ARG A 386 11.02 -0.84 14.20
CA ARG A 386 11.57 -2.11 14.69
C ARG A 386 10.56 -3.13 15.10
N GLN A 387 9.35 -2.70 15.42
CA GLN A 387 8.30 -3.55 15.97
C GLN A 387 7.18 -3.74 14.93
N PRO A 388 7.06 -4.95 14.34
CA PRO A 388 5.87 -5.31 13.59
C PRO A 388 4.61 -5.18 14.42
N ALA A 389 3.45 -5.02 13.78
CA ALA A 389 2.20 -4.72 14.45
C ALA A 389 1.89 -5.65 15.65
N LEU A 390 1.56 -5.02 16.76
CA LEU A 390 1.02 -5.60 17.99
C LEU A 390 -0.44 -5.19 18.10
N TYR A 391 -1.27 -6.07 18.59
CA TYR A 391 -2.71 -5.89 18.68
C TYR A 391 -3.15 -5.96 20.12
N PHE A 392 -3.90 -4.93 20.59
CA PHE A 392 -4.42 -4.83 21.94
C PHE A 392 -5.88 -4.40 21.92
N LEU A 393 -6.65 -4.89 22.90
CA LEU A 393 -7.92 -4.29 23.32
C LEU A 393 -7.67 -3.39 24.53
N TYR A 394 -8.15 -2.17 24.49
CA TYR A 394 -8.16 -1.30 25.64
C TYR A 394 -9.57 -1.24 26.22
N ASP A 395 -9.75 -1.71 27.46
CA ASP A 395 -11.00 -1.58 28.21
C ASP A 395 -11.02 -0.25 28.95
N ARG A 396 -11.90 0.65 28.51
CA ARG A 396 -12.01 2.02 29.06
C ARG A 396 -12.59 2.05 30.46
N LYS A 397 -13.40 1.05 30.83
CA LYS A 397 -14.03 0.95 32.15
C LYS A 397 -13.02 0.56 33.24
N ASP A 398 -12.23 -0.46 32.92
CA ASP A 398 -11.27 -1.02 33.87
C ASP A 398 -9.87 -0.42 33.71
N ASP A 399 -9.69 0.50 32.74
CA ASP A 399 -8.43 1.14 32.39
C ASP A 399 -7.30 0.13 32.14
N THR A 400 -7.61 -0.96 31.39
CA THR A 400 -6.69 -2.08 31.14
C THR A 400 -6.39 -2.24 29.67
N LEU A 401 -5.13 -2.57 29.37
CA LEU A 401 -4.66 -2.91 28.02
C LEU A 401 -4.46 -4.43 27.96
N ILE A 402 -5.22 -5.10 27.10
CA ILE A 402 -5.31 -6.56 26.99
C ILE A 402 -4.63 -6.98 25.68
N PRO A 403 -3.55 -7.78 25.72
CA PRO A 403 -2.92 -8.26 24.49
C PRO A 403 -3.84 -9.20 23.70
N VAL A 404 -3.94 -8.98 22.39
CA VAL A 404 -4.70 -9.82 21.45
C VAL A 404 -3.78 -10.67 20.60
N GLY A 405 -2.67 -10.09 20.07
CA GLY A 405 -1.78 -10.83 19.22
C GLY A 405 -0.60 -10.02 18.66
N ILE A 406 0.20 -10.71 17.87
CA ILE A 406 1.41 -10.18 17.23
C ILE A 406 1.39 -10.61 15.75
N SER A 407 1.61 -9.67 14.84
CA SER A 407 1.61 -9.96 13.40
C SER A 407 2.76 -10.90 12.99
N ARG A 408 3.96 -10.71 13.54
CA ARG A 408 5.19 -11.46 13.20
C ARG A 408 5.92 -11.92 14.46
N PRO A 409 5.50 -13.03 15.08
CA PRO A 409 6.07 -13.48 16.38
C PRO A 409 7.54 -13.94 16.30
N ALA A 410 8.05 -14.23 15.10
CA ALA A 410 9.47 -14.59 14.89
C ALA A 410 10.41 -13.38 14.91
N ILE A 411 9.89 -12.16 14.84
CA ILE A 411 10.67 -10.90 14.85
C ILE A 411 10.66 -10.29 16.24
N SER A 412 11.85 -10.00 16.76
CA SER A 412 12.03 -9.27 18.02
C SER A 412 12.52 -7.86 17.75
N ALA A 413 11.80 -6.84 18.19
CA ALA A 413 12.21 -5.43 18.04
C ALA A 413 13.61 -5.14 18.57
N ARG A 414 14.12 -5.92 19.55
CA ARG A 414 15.47 -5.78 20.13
C ARG A 414 16.59 -6.20 19.17
N GLN A 415 16.26 -6.97 18.12
CA GLN A 415 17.20 -7.41 17.10
C GLN A 415 17.10 -6.56 15.82
N MET A 416 16.10 -5.69 15.74
CA MET A 416 15.88 -4.85 14.57
C MET A 416 16.65 -3.53 14.67
N ALA A 417 16.96 -2.97 13.52
CA ALA A 417 17.71 -1.73 13.35
C ALA A 417 16.79 -0.50 13.47
N ASP A 418 17.35 0.61 13.96
CA ASP A 418 16.63 1.88 13.99
C ASP A 418 16.58 2.51 12.59
N THR A 419 15.43 3.10 12.23
CA THR A 419 15.24 3.85 11.00
C THR A 419 14.97 5.33 11.31
N ASP A 420 15.88 6.19 10.84
CA ASP A 420 15.73 7.64 10.95
C ASP A 420 15.08 8.23 9.69
N PHE A 421 14.22 9.22 9.87
CA PHE A 421 13.77 10.12 8.80
C PHE A 421 14.64 11.39 8.82
N VAL A 422 15.21 11.76 7.68
CA VAL A 422 16.03 12.96 7.54
C VAL A 422 15.66 13.72 6.26
N ARG A 423 15.92 15.02 6.24
CA ARG A 423 15.82 15.85 5.04
C ARG A 423 17.20 16.40 4.69
N ILE A 424 17.58 16.26 3.43
CA ILE A 424 18.83 16.79 2.89
C ILE A 424 18.56 17.78 1.79
N LYS A 425 19.60 18.49 1.33
CA LYS A 425 19.55 19.30 0.11
C LYS A 425 20.26 18.57 -1.02
N ALA A 426 19.56 18.41 -2.14
CA ALA A 426 20.19 18.03 -3.40
C ALA A 426 21.16 19.14 -3.87
N ARG A 427 22.03 18.83 -4.82
CA ARG A 427 23.00 19.75 -5.44
C ARG A 427 22.38 21.01 -6.04
N ASP A 428 21.12 20.96 -6.42
CA ASP A 428 20.37 22.11 -6.96
C ASP A 428 19.47 22.81 -5.91
N GLY A 429 19.60 22.41 -4.63
CA GLY A 429 18.90 23.01 -3.50
C GLY A 429 17.51 22.41 -3.20
N GLN A 430 17.04 21.43 -3.98
CA GLN A 430 15.79 20.72 -3.72
C GLN A 430 15.86 19.98 -2.36
N ASP A 431 14.80 20.08 -1.56
CA ASP A 431 14.65 19.26 -0.35
C ASP A 431 14.37 17.81 -0.73
N LEU A 432 15.18 16.88 -0.20
CA LEU A 432 15.00 15.45 -0.39
C LEU A 432 14.79 14.76 0.94
N PRO A 433 13.65 14.13 1.17
CA PRO A 433 13.44 13.26 2.32
C PRO A 433 14.16 11.92 2.13
N LEU A 434 14.73 11.38 3.21
CA LEU A 434 15.37 10.07 3.23
C LEU A 434 14.91 9.28 4.45
N TYR A 435 14.76 7.96 4.29
CA TYR A 435 14.72 7.01 5.40
C TYR A 435 16.05 6.27 5.47
N VAL A 436 16.64 6.18 6.65
CA VAL A 436 18.00 5.62 6.84
C VAL A 436 17.95 4.56 7.93
N THR A 437 18.07 3.29 7.56
CA THR A 437 18.11 2.17 8.50
C THR A 437 19.56 1.80 8.82
N LYS A 438 19.94 1.93 10.09
CA LYS A 438 21.34 1.78 10.54
C LYS A 438 21.54 0.41 11.19
N PRO A 439 22.45 -0.44 10.67
CA PRO A 439 22.74 -1.71 11.30
C PRO A 439 23.36 -1.53 12.69
N HIS A 440 23.28 -2.54 13.53
CA HIS A 440 23.93 -2.53 14.84
C HIS A 440 25.45 -2.41 14.71
N GLY A 441 26.07 -1.70 15.64
CA GLY A 441 27.52 -1.52 15.66
C GLY A 441 27.98 -0.11 15.31
N LYS A 442 29.15 0.03 14.77
CA LYS A 442 29.76 1.32 14.38
C LYS A 442 30.11 1.29 12.91
N GLY A 443 29.71 2.35 12.19
CA GLY A 443 30.11 2.57 10.80
C GLY A 443 31.58 2.99 10.66
N PRO A 444 32.03 3.31 9.45
CA PRO A 444 31.20 3.31 8.23
C PRO A 444 30.82 1.90 7.80
N TRP A 445 29.58 1.75 7.30
CA TRP A 445 29.02 0.45 6.88
C TRP A 445 29.03 0.28 5.36
N PRO A 446 29.10 -0.97 4.85
CA PRO A 446 28.70 -1.25 3.47
C PRO A 446 27.22 -0.85 3.30
N THR A 447 26.88 -0.27 2.15
CA THR A 447 25.63 0.44 1.98
C THR A 447 24.83 -0.08 0.80
N VAL A 448 23.53 -0.19 0.97
CA VAL A 448 22.54 -0.42 -0.10
C VAL A 448 21.66 0.83 -0.21
N VAL A 449 21.72 1.50 -1.36
CA VAL A 449 20.80 2.56 -1.71
C VAL A 449 19.58 1.91 -2.34
N LEU A 450 18.49 1.84 -1.57
CA LEU A 450 17.26 1.14 -1.97
C LEU A 450 16.25 2.13 -2.54
N VAL A 451 16.02 2.05 -3.85
CA VAL A 451 15.21 3.00 -4.62
C VAL A 451 13.81 2.42 -4.85
N HIS A 452 12.78 3.17 -4.46
CA HIS A 452 11.39 2.74 -4.62
C HIS A 452 10.91 2.80 -6.08
N GLY A 453 9.86 2.03 -6.38
CA GLY A 453 9.16 2.05 -7.66
C GLY A 453 8.18 3.23 -7.80
N GLY A 454 7.37 3.18 -8.79
CA GLY A 454 6.39 4.19 -9.15
C GLY A 454 6.73 4.89 -10.46
N PRO A 455 7.33 6.10 -10.47
CA PRO A 455 7.97 6.87 -9.40
C PRO A 455 7.08 7.90 -8.69
N PHE A 456 5.89 8.17 -9.22
CA PHE A 456 4.99 9.24 -8.80
C PHE A 456 4.09 8.80 -7.64
N LEU A 457 4.72 8.30 -6.59
CA LEU A 457 4.11 7.87 -5.34
C LEU A 457 5.05 8.15 -4.17
N ARG A 458 4.56 8.04 -2.95
CA ARG A 458 5.41 8.01 -1.75
C ARG A 458 5.97 6.60 -1.60
N GLY A 459 7.30 6.48 -1.53
CA GLY A 459 7.97 5.19 -1.54
C GLY A 459 8.00 4.51 -0.18
N TRP A 460 8.14 5.28 0.90
CA TRP A 460 8.49 4.75 2.20
C TRP A 460 7.73 5.38 3.36
N ASN A 461 7.55 4.57 4.41
CA ASN A 461 6.96 4.98 5.68
C ASN A 461 7.88 4.60 6.84
N TRP A 462 7.70 5.24 8.00
CA TRP A 462 8.36 4.86 9.22
C TRP A 462 7.60 3.73 9.91
N GLU A 463 7.85 2.53 9.45
CA GLU A 463 7.29 1.30 9.98
C GLU A 463 8.31 0.16 9.88
N TRP A 464 7.99 -1.01 10.43
CA TRP A 464 8.83 -2.18 10.25
C TRP A 464 8.77 -2.65 8.79
N ASP A 465 9.87 -2.49 8.09
CA ASP A 465 10.04 -2.87 6.69
C ASP A 465 10.97 -4.09 6.58
N GLY A 466 10.43 -5.19 6.02
CA GLY A 466 11.17 -6.45 5.91
C GLY A 466 12.46 -6.36 5.10
N GLU A 467 12.48 -5.56 4.02
CA GLU A 467 13.65 -5.39 3.17
C GLU A 467 14.78 -4.66 3.90
N SER A 468 14.46 -3.49 4.45
CA SER A 468 15.43 -2.68 5.19
C SER A 468 15.95 -3.41 6.42
N GLN A 469 15.07 -4.07 7.16
CA GLN A 469 15.45 -4.81 8.37
C GLN A 469 16.28 -6.07 8.05
N PHE A 470 15.97 -6.76 6.95
CA PHE A 470 16.78 -7.87 6.48
C PHE A 470 18.20 -7.42 6.12
N LEU A 471 18.34 -6.38 5.31
CA LEU A 471 19.64 -5.84 4.90
C LEU A 471 20.42 -5.32 6.12
N ALA A 472 19.78 -4.58 7.01
CA ALA A 472 20.42 -4.08 8.22
C ALA A 472 20.84 -5.21 9.18
N ALA A 473 20.06 -6.30 9.28
CA ALA A 473 20.45 -7.49 10.04
C ALA A 473 21.70 -8.18 9.47
N ARG A 474 22.00 -8.00 8.18
CA ARG A 474 23.24 -8.47 7.50
C ARG A 474 24.39 -7.48 7.59
N GLY A 475 24.18 -6.34 8.25
CA GLY A 475 25.22 -5.33 8.49
C GLY A 475 25.30 -4.25 7.39
N TYR A 476 24.31 -4.15 6.51
CA TYR A 476 24.26 -3.11 5.49
C TYR A 476 23.51 -1.88 6.01
N LEU A 477 24.08 -0.69 5.83
CA LEU A 477 23.33 0.57 5.91
C LEU A 477 22.34 0.61 4.75
N VAL A 478 21.08 0.99 5.03
CA VAL A 478 20.09 1.14 3.97
C VAL A 478 19.69 2.62 3.88
N ILE A 479 19.88 3.21 2.71
CA ILE A 479 19.47 4.59 2.40
C ILE A 479 18.31 4.52 1.41
N LYS A 480 17.16 5.05 1.79
CA LYS A 480 15.92 5.05 0.99
C LYS A 480 15.53 6.48 0.63
N PRO A 481 15.93 6.98 -0.56
CA PRO A 481 15.60 8.34 -0.97
C PRO A 481 14.16 8.45 -1.48
N GLU A 482 13.48 9.54 -1.08
CA GLU A 482 12.29 10.07 -1.72
C GLU A 482 12.75 11.13 -2.73
N TYR A 483 13.10 10.67 -3.91
CA TYR A 483 13.63 11.54 -4.99
C TYR A 483 12.51 12.40 -5.58
N ARG A 484 12.86 13.45 -6.35
CA ARG A 484 11.85 14.27 -7.01
C ARG A 484 10.90 13.43 -7.87
N GLY A 485 9.60 13.76 -7.82
CA GLY A 485 8.51 12.95 -8.35
C GLY A 485 7.76 12.20 -7.25
N SER A 486 8.38 11.92 -6.09
CA SER A 486 7.69 11.32 -4.95
C SER A 486 6.57 12.23 -4.44
N THR A 487 5.41 11.62 -4.10
CA THR A 487 4.27 12.31 -3.49
C THR A 487 4.39 12.36 -1.96
N GLY A 488 3.53 13.12 -1.30
CA GLY A 488 3.49 13.19 0.16
C GLY A 488 4.38 14.28 0.78
N TYR A 489 5.20 14.98 0.00
CA TYR A 489 6.17 15.98 0.46
C TYR A 489 5.99 17.36 -0.17
N GLY A 490 4.82 17.59 -0.74
CA GLY A 490 4.44 18.84 -1.39
C GLY A 490 4.66 18.86 -2.90
N GLU A 491 3.90 19.71 -3.56
CA GLU A 491 3.84 19.82 -5.01
C GLU A 491 5.21 20.10 -5.66
N GLN A 492 6.07 20.87 -4.99
CA GLN A 492 7.37 21.21 -5.56
C GLN A 492 8.22 19.96 -5.82
N LEU A 493 8.31 19.02 -4.84
CA LEU A 493 9.05 17.78 -5.02
C LEU A 493 8.39 16.93 -6.11
N PHE A 494 7.07 16.80 -6.08
CA PHE A 494 6.31 16.02 -7.04
C PHE A 494 6.51 16.51 -8.49
N LYS A 495 6.17 17.77 -8.77
CA LYS A 495 6.26 18.32 -10.15
C LYS A 495 7.69 18.43 -10.68
N SER A 496 8.68 18.63 -9.80
CA SER A 496 10.08 18.69 -10.23
C SER A 496 10.60 17.37 -10.81
N GLY A 497 9.87 16.26 -10.62
CA GLY A 497 10.15 14.96 -11.24
C GLY A 497 9.60 14.79 -12.65
N PHE A 498 8.71 15.65 -13.11
CA PHE A 498 8.10 15.52 -14.42
C PHE A 498 9.14 15.60 -15.54
N LYS A 499 9.12 14.60 -16.42
CA LYS A 499 10.09 14.42 -17.52
C LYS A 499 11.56 14.37 -17.07
N GLN A 500 11.82 13.90 -15.83
CA GLN A 500 13.16 13.82 -15.26
C GLN A 500 13.67 12.39 -15.05
N TRP A 501 13.04 11.41 -15.68
CA TRP A 501 13.52 10.03 -15.68
C TRP A 501 14.96 9.95 -16.21
N GLY A 502 15.86 9.33 -15.45
CA GLY A 502 17.29 9.21 -15.78
C GLY A 502 18.07 10.52 -15.77
N LEU A 503 17.45 11.65 -15.43
CA LEU A 503 18.03 12.98 -15.35
C LEU A 503 18.16 13.42 -13.88
N LYS A 504 17.45 14.47 -13.46
CA LYS A 504 17.56 15.01 -12.10
C LYS A 504 17.04 14.04 -11.02
N MET A 505 16.10 13.15 -11.34
CA MET A 505 15.70 12.09 -10.42
C MET A 505 16.88 11.18 -10.07
N GLN A 506 17.73 10.89 -11.06
CA GLN A 506 18.95 10.11 -10.85
C GLN A 506 20.03 10.89 -10.07
N ASP A 507 20.08 12.21 -10.29
CA ASP A 507 20.97 13.10 -9.54
C ASP A 507 20.62 13.11 -8.04
N ASP A 508 19.32 13.12 -7.70
CA ASP A 508 18.83 13.07 -6.32
C ASP A 508 19.27 11.79 -5.59
N ILE A 509 19.18 10.64 -6.27
CA ILE A 509 19.60 9.36 -5.72
C ILE A 509 21.11 9.35 -5.46
N ALA A 510 21.90 9.89 -6.39
CA ALA A 510 23.35 10.05 -6.22
C ALA A 510 23.69 11.01 -5.07
N ASP A 511 22.92 12.10 -4.89
CA ASP A 511 23.13 13.05 -3.80
C ASP A 511 22.78 12.43 -2.44
N ALA A 512 21.75 11.60 -2.36
CA ALA A 512 21.43 10.83 -1.16
C ALA A 512 22.56 9.85 -0.78
N THR A 513 23.15 9.20 -1.78
CA THR A 513 24.31 8.33 -1.60
C THR A 513 25.52 9.12 -1.06
N ALA A 514 25.88 10.21 -1.76
CA ALA A 514 27.00 11.07 -1.34
C ALA A 514 26.81 11.65 0.06
N TRP A 515 25.59 11.96 0.47
CA TRP A 515 25.28 12.39 1.82
C TRP A 515 25.64 11.34 2.87
N GLY A 516 25.37 10.05 2.62
CA GLY A 516 25.72 8.96 3.52
C GLY A 516 27.23 8.92 3.83
N ALA A 517 28.05 9.07 2.78
CA ALA A 517 29.50 9.16 2.90
C ALA A 517 29.93 10.43 3.65
N GLN A 518 29.35 11.59 3.36
CA GLN A 518 29.66 12.86 4.05
C GLN A 518 29.32 12.81 5.54
N GLN A 519 28.29 12.05 5.95
CA GLN A 519 27.96 11.83 7.36
C GLN A 519 28.89 10.80 8.06
N GLY A 520 29.79 10.15 7.32
CA GLY A 520 30.63 9.07 7.84
C GLY A 520 29.84 7.79 8.17
N LEU A 521 28.64 7.64 7.65
CA LEU A 521 27.81 6.46 7.83
C LEU A 521 28.15 5.38 6.80
N GLU A 522 28.36 5.78 5.57
CA GLU A 522 28.61 4.94 4.41
C GLU A 522 30.11 4.75 4.17
N ASP A 523 30.49 3.52 3.80
CA ASP A 523 31.79 3.26 3.18
C ASP A 523 31.67 3.45 1.65
N PRO A 524 32.25 4.54 1.10
CA PRO A 524 32.08 4.88 -0.31
C PRO A 524 32.68 3.87 -1.28
N HIS A 525 33.50 2.93 -0.80
CA HIS A 525 34.04 1.83 -1.60
C HIS A 525 33.19 0.56 -1.54
N ARG A 526 32.11 0.56 -0.75
CA ARG A 526 31.24 -0.59 -0.54
C ARG A 526 29.77 -0.20 -0.62
N THR A 527 29.38 0.37 -1.76
CA THR A 527 28.01 0.83 -1.99
C THR A 527 27.42 0.16 -3.22
N CYS A 528 26.24 -0.43 -3.08
CA CYS A 528 25.41 -0.91 -4.17
C CYS A 528 24.10 -0.11 -4.23
N ILE A 529 23.54 -0.01 -5.43
CA ILE A 529 22.20 0.51 -5.67
C ILE A 529 21.23 -0.65 -5.96
N ALA A 530 20.02 -0.58 -5.42
CA ALA A 530 19.03 -1.66 -5.58
C ALA A 530 17.62 -1.08 -5.75
N GLY A 531 16.74 -1.80 -6.47
CA GLY A 531 15.34 -1.40 -6.59
C GLY A 531 14.53 -2.22 -7.57
N ALA A 532 13.20 -2.08 -7.45
CA ALA A 532 12.19 -2.71 -8.28
C ALA A 532 11.51 -1.72 -9.22
N SER A 533 11.01 -2.18 -10.36
CA SER A 533 10.17 -1.37 -11.26
C SER A 533 10.91 -0.10 -11.70
N TYR A 534 10.38 1.08 -11.43
CA TYR A 534 11.13 2.33 -11.59
C TYR A 534 12.44 2.32 -10.77
N GLY A 535 12.45 1.77 -9.54
CA GLY A 535 13.67 1.62 -8.75
C GLY A 535 14.71 0.72 -9.42
N GLY A 536 14.26 -0.31 -10.14
CA GLY A 536 15.10 -1.14 -11.01
C GLY A 536 15.66 -0.36 -12.19
N TYR A 537 14.85 0.45 -12.84
CA TYR A 537 15.29 1.41 -13.86
C TYR A 537 16.34 2.38 -13.31
N ALA A 538 16.08 2.96 -12.13
CA ALA A 538 16.99 3.88 -11.47
C ALA A 538 18.31 3.20 -11.08
N THR A 539 18.27 1.92 -10.68
CA THR A 539 19.46 1.09 -10.46
C THR A 539 20.30 0.98 -11.74
N LEU A 540 19.68 0.64 -12.86
CA LEU A 540 20.35 0.52 -14.15
C LEU A 540 20.94 1.86 -14.60
N MET A 541 20.17 2.95 -14.53
CA MET A 541 20.64 4.29 -14.89
C MET A 541 21.70 4.82 -13.89
N GLY A 542 21.66 4.38 -12.62
CA GLY A 542 22.69 4.64 -11.63
C GLY A 542 24.05 4.06 -12.06
N LEU A 543 24.05 2.82 -12.53
CA LEU A 543 25.25 2.18 -13.06
C LEU A 543 25.75 2.82 -14.37
N VAL A 544 24.84 3.34 -15.19
CA VAL A 544 25.18 4.05 -16.45
C VAL A 544 25.81 5.40 -16.14
N ARG A 545 25.21 6.22 -15.27
CA ARG A 545 25.60 7.62 -15.06
C ARG A 545 26.58 7.84 -13.92
N TYR A 546 26.53 6.97 -12.89
CA TYR A 546 27.27 7.08 -11.65
C TYR A 546 28.01 5.78 -11.29
N GLY A 547 28.54 5.07 -12.32
CA GLY A 547 29.24 3.81 -12.15
C GLY A 547 30.44 3.85 -11.21
N ASP A 548 31.03 5.02 -10.97
CA ASP A 548 32.10 5.19 -9.99
C ASP A 548 31.58 5.28 -8.55
N LEU A 549 30.31 5.63 -8.35
CA LEU A 549 29.70 5.71 -7.03
C LEU A 549 29.25 4.34 -6.51
N TYR A 550 28.88 3.43 -7.43
CA TYR A 550 28.32 2.12 -7.08
C TYR A 550 29.25 0.98 -7.50
N GLN A 551 29.50 0.03 -6.60
CA GLN A 551 30.29 -1.18 -6.86
C GLN A 551 29.45 -2.28 -7.52
N CYS A 552 28.13 -2.27 -7.32
CA CYS A 552 27.21 -3.21 -7.92
C CYS A 552 25.77 -2.66 -7.98
N GLY A 553 24.89 -3.35 -8.73
CA GLY A 553 23.47 -3.08 -8.78
C GLY A 553 22.63 -4.34 -8.61
N VAL A 554 21.44 -4.20 -8.01
CA VAL A 554 20.42 -5.24 -7.93
C VAL A 554 19.10 -4.68 -8.48
N ALA A 555 18.70 -5.11 -9.67
CA ALA A 555 17.49 -4.63 -10.34
C ALA A 555 16.50 -5.79 -10.52
N TRP A 556 15.24 -5.57 -10.15
CA TRP A 556 14.19 -6.55 -10.42
C TRP A 556 12.92 -5.90 -10.93
N ALA A 557 12.17 -6.64 -11.76
CA ALA A 557 10.98 -6.13 -12.45
C ALA A 557 11.23 -4.76 -13.11
N ALA A 558 12.45 -4.56 -13.65
CA ALA A 558 12.98 -3.26 -14.03
C ALA A 558 12.52 -2.80 -15.41
N VAL A 559 12.14 -1.54 -15.55
CA VAL A 559 11.99 -0.89 -16.86
C VAL A 559 13.38 -0.71 -17.47
N SER A 560 13.60 -1.27 -18.66
CA SER A 560 14.87 -1.16 -19.38
C SER A 560 14.81 -0.20 -20.59
N ASP A 561 13.64 -0.04 -21.18
CA ASP A 561 13.38 0.91 -22.25
C ASP A 561 12.02 1.58 -22.05
N ILE A 562 12.03 2.92 -21.90
CA ILE A 562 10.82 3.70 -21.64
C ILE A 562 9.84 3.63 -22.83
N SER A 563 10.37 3.55 -24.07
CA SER A 563 9.54 3.47 -25.27
C SER A 563 8.70 2.19 -25.30
N MET A 564 9.26 1.07 -24.80
CA MET A 564 8.53 -0.20 -24.73
C MET A 564 7.30 -0.15 -23.80
N MET A 565 7.26 0.78 -22.84
CA MET A 565 6.08 0.96 -21.97
C MET A 565 4.89 1.56 -22.74
N GLN A 566 5.15 2.31 -23.81
CA GLN A 566 4.11 2.95 -24.62
C GLN A 566 3.53 2.00 -25.69
N ASP A 567 4.37 1.10 -26.21
CA ASP A 567 4.03 0.23 -27.35
C ASP A 567 3.45 -1.13 -26.92
N ILE A 568 3.53 -1.48 -25.64
CA ILE A 568 3.10 -2.79 -25.15
C ILE A 568 1.62 -2.77 -24.81
N TRP A 569 0.81 -3.21 -25.74
CA TRP A 569 -0.65 -3.33 -25.65
C TRP A 569 -1.16 -4.42 -24.68
N TRP A 570 -0.29 -5.20 -24.06
CA TRP A 570 -0.63 -6.18 -23.01
C TRP A 570 -0.33 -5.67 -21.59
N SER A 571 0.13 -4.42 -21.44
CA SER A 571 0.36 -3.80 -20.14
C SER A 571 -0.97 -3.60 -19.38
N ASP A 572 -0.97 -3.69 -18.07
CA ASP A 572 -2.09 -3.38 -17.21
C ASP A 572 -2.31 -1.86 -16.98
N MET A 573 -1.58 -1.01 -17.71
CA MET A 573 -1.78 0.44 -17.68
C MET A 573 -3.05 0.83 -18.43
N ASP A 574 -3.86 1.68 -17.81
CA ASP A 574 -5.05 2.21 -18.44
C ASP A 574 -4.72 3.18 -19.61
N GLU A 575 -5.67 3.27 -20.55
CA GLU A 575 -5.51 4.09 -21.77
C GLU A 575 -5.46 5.59 -21.45
N GLU A 576 -6.20 6.05 -20.45
CA GLU A 576 -6.23 7.45 -20.05
C GLU A 576 -4.87 7.90 -19.51
N TRP A 577 -4.25 7.10 -18.64
CA TRP A 577 -2.89 7.34 -18.18
C TRP A 577 -1.89 7.37 -19.36
N ARG A 578 -1.96 6.42 -20.27
CA ARG A 578 -1.05 6.39 -21.43
C ARG A 578 -1.18 7.61 -22.33
N HIS A 579 -2.40 8.07 -22.58
CA HIS A 579 -2.65 9.18 -23.50
C HIS A 579 -2.48 10.56 -22.86
N PHE A 580 -2.81 10.71 -21.61
CA PHE A 580 -2.85 12.02 -20.94
C PHE A 580 -1.84 12.15 -19.79
N GLY A 581 -1.57 11.11 -19.02
CA GLY A 581 -0.65 11.13 -17.90
C GLY A 581 0.82 11.00 -18.32
N MET A 582 1.16 9.96 -19.08
CA MET A 582 2.55 9.72 -19.52
C MET A 582 3.18 10.89 -20.28
N PRO A 583 2.52 11.54 -21.26
CA PRO A 583 3.13 12.68 -21.96
C PRO A 583 3.47 13.86 -21.07
N VAL A 584 2.74 14.07 -19.99
CA VAL A 584 2.95 15.15 -19.01
C VAL A 584 4.06 14.76 -18.04
N MET A 585 4.01 13.56 -17.48
CA MET A 585 4.82 13.19 -16.32
C MET A 585 6.12 12.45 -16.69
N VAL A 586 6.09 11.60 -17.72
CA VAL A 586 7.25 10.80 -18.17
C VAL A 586 7.90 11.39 -19.42
N GLY A 587 7.12 11.61 -20.45
CA GLY A 587 7.54 12.18 -21.73
C GLY A 587 6.62 11.77 -22.87
N ASP A 588 6.48 12.66 -23.83
CA ASP A 588 5.71 12.44 -25.06
C ASP A 588 6.53 11.58 -26.05
N SER A 589 5.95 10.49 -26.55
CA SER A 589 6.64 9.52 -27.43
C SER A 589 7.20 10.11 -28.72
N VAL A 590 6.66 11.24 -29.15
CA VAL A 590 7.08 11.93 -30.38
C VAL A 590 7.95 13.15 -30.06
N LYS A 591 7.48 14.05 -29.20
CA LYS A 591 8.19 15.31 -28.89
C LYS A 591 9.45 15.07 -28.07
N ASP A 592 9.41 14.08 -27.15
CA ASP A 592 10.51 13.79 -26.22
C ASP A 592 11.27 12.51 -26.60
N ALA A 593 11.06 11.94 -27.82
CA ALA A 593 11.61 10.65 -28.27
C ALA A 593 13.13 10.50 -28.06
N GLU A 594 13.91 11.52 -28.41
CA GLU A 594 15.36 11.51 -28.25
C GLU A 594 15.78 11.46 -26.77
N GLN A 595 15.07 12.18 -25.90
CA GLN A 595 15.32 12.12 -24.44
C GLN A 595 14.97 10.75 -23.88
N LEU A 596 13.79 10.20 -24.22
CA LEU A 596 13.35 8.88 -23.76
C LEU A 596 14.33 7.80 -24.18
N LYS A 597 14.84 7.84 -25.40
CA LYS A 597 15.89 6.94 -25.90
C LYS A 597 17.20 7.12 -25.13
N ALA A 598 17.67 8.36 -24.94
CA ALA A 598 18.92 8.66 -24.27
C ALA A 598 18.90 8.29 -22.78
N THR A 599 17.71 8.22 -22.17
CA THR A 599 17.53 7.83 -20.76
C THR A 599 17.01 6.40 -20.59
N SER A 600 16.97 5.57 -21.65
CA SER A 600 16.61 4.16 -21.55
C SER A 600 17.87 3.29 -21.32
N PRO A 601 17.92 2.51 -20.21
CA PRO A 601 19.08 1.65 -19.89
C PRO A 601 19.45 0.67 -20.98
N LEU A 602 18.48 0.10 -21.71
CA LEU A 602 18.74 -0.81 -22.82
C LEU A 602 19.59 -0.15 -23.91
N GLN A 603 19.31 1.11 -24.24
CA GLN A 603 20.07 1.89 -25.23
C GLN A 603 21.47 2.29 -24.72
N GLN A 604 21.68 2.21 -23.40
CA GLN A 604 22.92 2.55 -22.70
C GLN A 604 23.64 1.31 -22.12
N ALA A 605 23.23 0.10 -22.49
CA ALA A 605 23.73 -1.16 -21.90
C ALA A 605 25.26 -1.29 -21.95
N ALA A 606 25.91 -0.73 -22.99
CA ALA A 606 27.36 -0.72 -23.15
C ALA A 606 28.09 0.06 -22.02
N HIS A 607 27.41 0.94 -21.29
CA HIS A 607 27.97 1.72 -20.19
C HIS A 607 27.84 1.02 -18.83
N ILE A 608 27.05 -0.04 -18.70
CA ILE A 608 26.92 -0.83 -17.48
C ILE A 608 28.15 -1.74 -17.36
N LYS A 609 29.12 -1.32 -16.54
CA LYS A 609 30.41 -2.03 -16.36
C LYS A 609 30.50 -2.74 -14.98
N ARG A 610 29.67 -2.36 -14.04
CA ARG A 610 29.66 -2.94 -12.69
C ARG A 610 28.83 -4.22 -12.66
N PRO A 611 29.13 -5.15 -11.74
CA PRO A 611 28.33 -6.34 -11.51
C PRO A 611 26.85 -6.00 -11.29
N LEU A 612 25.97 -6.73 -11.98
CA LEU A 612 24.52 -6.55 -11.90
C LEU A 612 23.84 -7.88 -11.60
N LEU A 613 22.97 -7.90 -10.59
CA LEU A 613 21.95 -8.91 -10.43
C LEU A 613 20.67 -8.38 -11.06
N LEU A 614 20.17 -9.08 -12.07
CA LEU A 614 18.92 -8.77 -12.77
C LEU A 614 17.93 -9.92 -12.54
N ALA A 615 16.75 -9.62 -11.97
CA ALA A 615 15.71 -10.61 -11.70
C ALA A 615 14.37 -10.18 -12.28
N HIS A 616 13.57 -11.14 -12.76
CA HIS A 616 12.26 -10.85 -13.36
C HIS A 616 11.27 -12.00 -13.14
N GLY A 617 9.96 -11.67 -13.10
CA GLY A 617 8.88 -12.64 -13.15
C GLY A 617 8.43 -12.91 -14.60
N THR A 618 8.06 -14.16 -14.93
CA THR A 618 7.58 -14.47 -16.28
C THR A 618 6.23 -13.84 -16.60
N ASP A 619 5.43 -13.61 -15.58
CA ASP A 619 4.04 -13.16 -15.65
C ASP A 619 3.87 -11.69 -15.25
N ASP A 620 4.94 -10.90 -15.40
CA ASP A 620 4.93 -9.47 -15.18
C ASP A 620 4.26 -8.75 -16.36
N HIS A 621 3.03 -8.27 -16.14
CA HIS A 621 2.26 -7.50 -17.12
C HIS A 621 2.43 -5.99 -16.94
N ARG A 622 2.94 -5.52 -15.80
CA ARG A 622 3.26 -4.10 -15.59
C ARG A 622 4.54 -3.70 -16.34
N VAL A 623 5.59 -4.51 -16.19
CA VAL A 623 6.85 -4.40 -16.94
C VAL A 623 7.13 -5.76 -17.57
N PRO A 624 6.68 -5.99 -18.80
CA PRO A 624 6.76 -7.30 -19.41
C PRO A 624 8.20 -7.86 -19.49
N VAL A 625 8.33 -9.17 -19.27
CA VAL A 625 9.63 -9.88 -19.27
C VAL A 625 10.46 -9.64 -20.53
N ALA A 626 9.84 -9.21 -21.64
CA ALA A 626 10.50 -8.79 -22.87
C ALA A 626 11.53 -7.67 -22.64
N GLN A 627 11.24 -6.74 -21.71
CA GLN A 627 12.18 -5.68 -21.32
C GLN A 627 13.45 -6.25 -20.69
N ALA A 628 13.29 -7.19 -19.74
CA ALA A 628 14.43 -7.83 -19.09
C ALA A 628 15.23 -8.72 -20.03
N ASN A 629 14.58 -9.46 -20.94
CA ASN A 629 15.24 -10.30 -21.93
C ASN A 629 16.08 -9.46 -22.92
N ALA A 630 15.52 -8.36 -23.45
CA ALA A 630 16.25 -7.46 -24.34
C ALA A 630 17.48 -6.86 -23.65
N LEU A 631 17.33 -6.41 -22.39
CA LEU A 631 18.46 -5.89 -21.62
C LEU A 631 19.51 -6.97 -21.36
N ARG A 632 19.11 -8.19 -20.98
CA ARG A 632 20.03 -9.31 -20.76
C ARG A 632 20.87 -9.58 -22.00
N GLU A 633 20.22 -9.71 -23.17
CA GLU A 633 20.93 -9.95 -24.45
C GLU A 633 21.93 -8.84 -24.76
N ALA A 634 21.55 -7.58 -24.54
CA ALA A 634 22.46 -6.44 -24.75
C ALA A 634 23.64 -6.44 -23.75
N LEU A 635 23.42 -6.81 -22.50
CA LEU A 635 24.47 -6.92 -21.50
C LEU A 635 25.44 -8.08 -21.80
N GLU A 636 24.94 -9.25 -22.18
CA GLU A 636 25.73 -10.40 -22.59
C GLU A 636 26.58 -10.06 -23.82
N ALA A 637 26.03 -9.38 -24.83
CA ALA A 637 26.76 -8.91 -26.01
C ALA A 637 27.87 -7.92 -25.65
N ASN A 638 27.72 -7.15 -24.58
CA ASN A 638 28.73 -6.21 -24.07
C ASN A 638 29.66 -6.82 -23.00
N HIS A 639 29.60 -8.13 -22.77
CA HIS A 639 30.41 -8.87 -21.79
C HIS A 639 30.29 -8.32 -20.36
N ALA A 640 29.11 -7.82 -19.96
CA ALA A 640 28.85 -7.35 -18.63
C ALA A 640 28.84 -8.49 -17.61
N THR A 641 29.26 -8.22 -16.37
CA THR A 641 29.17 -9.19 -15.27
C THR A 641 27.75 -9.26 -14.76
N LEU A 642 27.00 -10.25 -15.23
CA LEU A 642 25.56 -10.41 -15.00
C LEU A 642 25.23 -11.67 -14.20
N THR A 643 24.45 -11.52 -13.12
CA THR A 643 23.72 -12.60 -12.46
C THR A 643 22.26 -12.48 -12.89
N TRP A 644 21.75 -13.46 -13.64
CA TRP A 644 20.39 -13.48 -14.14
C TRP A 644 19.51 -14.46 -13.35
N ILE A 645 18.34 -14.01 -12.90
CA ILE A 645 17.34 -14.84 -12.22
C ILE A 645 15.97 -14.60 -12.86
N LEU A 646 15.33 -15.70 -13.28
CA LEU A 646 13.96 -15.68 -13.82
C LEU A 646 13.07 -16.55 -12.94
N TYR A 647 11.99 -15.96 -12.42
CA TYR A 647 11.01 -16.66 -11.60
C TYR A 647 9.75 -16.95 -12.42
N THR A 648 9.48 -18.23 -12.67
CA THR A 648 8.31 -18.68 -13.42
C THR A 648 7.05 -18.54 -12.55
N GLY A 649 5.99 -17.93 -13.13
CA GLY A 649 4.71 -17.73 -12.43
C GLY A 649 4.66 -16.55 -11.47
N GLU A 650 5.76 -15.80 -11.33
CA GLU A 650 5.78 -14.55 -10.58
C GLU A 650 5.50 -13.36 -11.52
N GLY A 651 4.80 -12.34 -11.00
CA GLY A 651 4.43 -11.14 -11.73
C GLY A 651 5.33 -9.94 -11.44
N HIS A 652 4.71 -8.75 -11.23
CA HIS A 652 5.42 -7.50 -10.92
C HIS A 652 5.85 -7.45 -9.45
N GLY A 653 6.63 -8.43 -9.01
CA GLY A 653 7.08 -8.66 -7.63
C GLY A 653 7.07 -10.16 -7.30
N TRP A 654 7.40 -10.48 -6.07
CA TRP A 654 7.45 -11.86 -5.59
C TRP A 654 6.27 -12.11 -4.65
N TYR A 655 5.33 -12.95 -5.06
CA TYR A 655 4.09 -13.24 -4.33
C TYR A 655 4.25 -14.45 -3.42
N GLN A 656 4.99 -15.47 -3.87
CA GLN A 656 5.22 -16.68 -3.07
C GLN A 656 6.30 -16.43 -2.01
N PRO A 657 6.07 -16.79 -0.74
CA PRO A 657 7.06 -16.62 0.34
C PRO A 657 8.42 -17.27 0.04
N GLU A 658 8.39 -18.44 -0.59
CA GLU A 658 9.60 -19.17 -1.00
C GLU A 658 10.39 -18.39 -2.03
N THR A 659 9.73 -17.79 -3.02
CA THR A 659 10.38 -16.97 -4.04
C THR A 659 10.96 -15.71 -3.41
N ARG A 660 10.21 -15.03 -2.52
CA ARG A 660 10.73 -13.88 -1.75
C ARG A 660 12.00 -14.25 -1.00
N ALA A 661 11.96 -15.29 -0.18
CA ALA A 661 13.12 -15.73 0.60
C ALA A 661 14.29 -16.14 -0.30
N SER A 662 14.02 -16.82 -1.41
CA SER A 662 15.03 -17.22 -2.42
C SER A 662 15.70 -16.02 -3.06
N PHE A 663 14.91 -15.00 -3.46
CA PHE A 663 15.44 -13.77 -4.03
C PHE A 663 16.34 -13.03 -3.05
N TYR A 664 15.90 -12.81 -1.81
CA TYR A 664 16.69 -12.07 -0.83
C TYR A 664 17.95 -12.82 -0.37
N ARG A 665 17.94 -14.17 -0.33
CA ARG A 665 19.17 -14.96 -0.14
C ARG A 665 20.14 -14.81 -1.32
N SER A 666 19.62 -14.72 -2.55
CA SER A 666 20.44 -14.49 -3.75
C SER A 666 21.03 -13.07 -3.74
N MET A 667 20.24 -12.08 -3.32
CA MET A 667 20.65 -10.69 -3.12
C MET A 667 21.73 -10.60 -2.05
N GLU A 668 21.54 -11.22 -0.86
CA GLU A 668 22.52 -11.30 0.21
C GLU A 668 23.86 -11.85 -0.30
N LYS A 669 23.84 -13.02 -0.97
CA LYS A 669 25.03 -13.63 -1.55
C LYS A 669 25.72 -12.72 -2.57
N PHE A 670 24.95 -12.02 -3.41
CA PHE A 670 25.50 -11.11 -4.40
C PHE A 670 26.12 -9.87 -3.74
N LEU A 671 25.45 -9.28 -2.75
CA LEU A 671 25.97 -8.13 -1.99
C LEU A 671 27.24 -8.51 -1.21
N ASP A 672 27.27 -9.67 -0.54
CA ASP A 672 28.44 -10.14 0.18
C ASP A 672 29.66 -10.31 -0.72
N ALA A 673 29.48 -10.79 -1.94
CA ALA A 673 30.55 -10.96 -2.91
C ALA A 673 31.12 -9.61 -3.42
N ASN A 674 30.29 -8.56 -3.51
CA ASN A 674 30.68 -7.29 -4.13
C ASN A 674 31.02 -6.19 -3.10
N ILE A 675 30.33 -6.13 -1.97
CA ILE A 675 30.49 -5.07 -0.94
C ILE A 675 30.54 -5.59 0.49
N GLY A 676 30.41 -6.90 0.71
CA GLY A 676 30.45 -7.51 2.03
C GLY A 676 31.83 -7.46 2.69
N PRO A 677 31.94 -7.92 3.96
CA PRO A 677 33.22 -7.85 4.71
C PRO A 677 34.39 -8.60 4.06
N GLY A 678 34.09 -9.59 3.19
CA GLY A 678 35.08 -10.40 2.49
C GLY A 678 35.30 -10.01 1.02
N ALA A 679 34.64 -8.95 0.55
CA ALA A 679 34.72 -8.53 -0.84
C ALA A 679 36.15 -8.08 -1.21
N ASN A 680 36.65 -8.59 -2.33
CA ASN A 680 37.97 -8.19 -2.85
C ASN A 680 37.84 -6.92 -3.69
N LEU A 681 37.92 -5.75 -3.02
CA LEU A 681 37.74 -4.43 -3.62
C LEU A 681 38.86 -3.99 -4.58
N SER A 682 39.93 -4.81 -4.72
CA SER A 682 41.08 -4.46 -5.57
C SER A 682 40.98 -4.88 -7.04
N GLN A 683 39.84 -5.49 -7.46
CA GLN A 683 39.66 -6.06 -8.82
C GLN A 683 38.68 -5.27 -9.72
N HIS A 684 38.18 -4.11 -9.31
CA HIS A 684 37.17 -3.37 -10.08
C HIS A 684 37.56 -1.93 -10.38
#